data_9dd094a83a498b06a51bb75559c588d8
#
_entry.id   9dd094a83a498b06a51bb75559c588d8
#
_cell.length_a   1.000
_cell.length_b   1.000
_cell.length_c   1.000
_cell.angle_alpha   90.00
_cell.angle_beta   90.00
_cell.angle_gamma   90.00
#
_symmetry.space_group_name_H-M   'P 1'
#
loop_
_entity.id
_entity.type
_entity.pdbx_description
1 polymer ?
#
loop_
_entity_poly.entity_id
_entity_poly.type
_entity_poly.pdbx_seq_one_letter_code
_entity_poly.pdbx_strand_id
1 'polypeptide(L)'
;MNTFTPIISEALGLSQRGVENTLQLLDENCTIPFISRYRKEMTGNMDEVQVSDIALMREKLTDIAKRKETILSTIESQGKLSDDLRKRIDNCWTLSELEDIYLPYKPKRRTKADIARQNGLEPLANAILLQLDKSISRTAERFVKGEVKSVAEALEGAKFIIAEAVNENESVRKAVRAIYRREAVISSKAVKAKADAEEAQKYRDYFDFSESLRRCSSHRLLAMRRGECEGFLKVSISADDEACKQKIKAQYVRGYGECSKLVGEAADDAFKRLLKPSIETEFSVSSKQTADQEAIGVFAENLRQLLLAAPLGQKRVMGVDPGFRTGCKVACLDAQGTLLHFEAIYPHPPKSDTRGAARQVLGMVEKYGIEAIAVGNGTASRETSAFLKEIGLDPKIHVFVVSEDGASVYSASEVAREEFPKEDVTVRGAVSIGRRLMDPLAELVKIDPKSIGVGQYQHDVDQTELKKSLDMVVESCVNTVGVNLNTASRHLLTYVSGLNATTAKNIVLYREQNGPFRSRAELKKVPRLGPATFVQCAGFLRIPDAKNPLDNSAVHPESYDIVKRMAEDKGCTVQQLIADKDLQKTIKLDRYVTPAVGMPTLTDIMAELQRPGRDPRAAVEVFEFDPRVHEIGDLQVGMLLPGIVTNITNFGAFVDVGVHQDGLVHISQLADRYVKDPNDVVKLHQHVVVRVTEVDCKRQRISLSMKE
;
A
#
# COMPACT_ATOMS: atom_id res chain seq x y z
N MET A 1 27.12 -14.90 -9.95
CA MET A 1 25.68 -14.82 -10.24
C MET A 1 24.93 -14.91 -8.91
N ASN A 2 24.11 -13.94 -8.61
CA ASN A 2 23.30 -13.97 -7.39
C ASN A 2 22.29 -15.11 -7.52
N THR A 3 22.16 -15.98 -6.52
CA THR A 3 21.26 -17.15 -6.51
C THR A 3 19.80 -16.77 -6.77
N PHE A 4 19.42 -15.52 -6.50
CA PHE A 4 18.05 -15.02 -6.68
C PHE A 4 17.74 -14.60 -8.12
N THR A 5 18.76 -14.27 -8.94
CA THR A 5 18.58 -13.77 -10.31
C THR A 5 17.67 -14.67 -11.17
N PRO A 6 17.90 -15.99 -11.31
CA PRO A 6 17.05 -16.82 -12.14
C PRO A 6 15.61 -16.91 -11.61
N ILE A 7 15.44 -16.98 -10.29
CA ILE A 7 14.12 -17.08 -9.64
C ILE A 7 13.30 -15.81 -9.89
N ILE A 8 13.90 -14.63 -9.68
CA ILE A 8 13.26 -13.34 -9.89
C ILE A 8 12.94 -13.12 -11.37
N SER A 9 13.91 -13.45 -12.24
CA SER A 9 13.73 -13.32 -13.70
C SER A 9 12.57 -14.15 -14.22
N GLU A 10 12.44 -15.40 -13.78
CA GLU A 10 11.35 -16.29 -14.16
C GLU A 10 10.00 -15.80 -13.63
N ALA A 11 9.96 -15.43 -12.34
CA ALA A 11 8.73 -15.01 -11.67
C ALA A 11 8.15 -13.71 -12.22
N LEU A 12 9.01 -12.74 -12.59
CA LEU A 12 8.59 -11.42 -13.09
C LEU A 12 8.60 -11.32 -14.62
N GLY A 13 9.10 -12.35 -15.33
CA GLY A 13 9.22 -12.33 -16.79
C GLY A 13 10.23 -11.30 -17.31
N LEU A 14 11.27 -10.99 -16.52
CA LEU A 14 12.28 -9.98 -16.82
C LEU A 14 13.59 -10.61 -17.30
N SER A 15 14.43 -9.84 -18.02
CA SER A 15 15.73 -10.35 -18.48
C SER A 15 16.67 -10.63 -17.30
N GLN A 16 17.37 -11.76 -17.31
CA GLN A 16 18.30 -12.13 -16.25
C GLN A 16 19.38 -11.07 -16.03
N ARG A 17 19.94 -10.51 -17.12
CA ARG A 17 20.96 -9.47 -17.05
C ARG A 17 20.43 -8.20 -16.39
N GLY A 18 19.21 -7.78 -16.72
CA GLY A 18 18.58 -6.62 -16.10
C GLY A 18 18.33 -6.82 -14.62
N VAL A 19 17.83 -8.02 -14.23
CA VAL A 19 17.61 -8.38 -12.82
C VAL A 19 18.94 -8.43 -12.06
N GLU A 20 19.99 -9.04 -12.62
CA GLU A 20 21.31 -9.10 -11.99
C GLU A 20 21.90 -7.71 -11.72
N ASN A 21 21.86 -6.84 -12.73
CA ASN A 21 22.32 -5.46 -12.60
C ASN A 21 21.50 -4.66 -11.59
N THR A 22 20.16 -4.87 -11.56
CA THR A 22 19.30 -4.20 -10.58
C THR A 22 19.62 -4.66 -9.16
N LEU A 23 19.84 -5.96 -8.95
CA LEU A 23 20.25 -6.50 -7.65
C LEU A 23 21.60 -5.92 -7.21
N GLN A 24 22.55 -5.80 -8.12
CA GLN A 24 23.84 -5.18 -7.83
C GLN A 24 23.68 -3.72 -7.41
N LEU A 25 22.90 -2.92 -8.13
CA LEU A 25 22.63 -1.52 -7.79
C LEU A 25 21.95 -1.37 -6.42
N LEU A 26 21.02 -2.28 -6.09
CA LEU A 26 20.39 -2.34 -4.77
C LEU A 26 21.39 -2.73 -3.67
N ASP A 27 22.37 -3.61 -3.95
CA ASP A 27 23.45 -3.96 -3.02
C ASP A 27 24.45 -2.80 -2.79
N GLU A 28 24.60 -1.93 -3.79
CA GLU A 28 25.33 -0.66 -3.70
C GLU A 28 24.54 0.45 -2.98
N ASN A 29 23.36 0.13 -2.41
CA ASN A 29 22.43 1.05 -1.76
C ASN A 29 21.91 2.16 -2.67
N CYS A 30 21.78 1.90 -3.96
CA CYS A 30 21.04 2.78 -4.86
C CYS A 30 19.54 2.70 -4.57
N THR A 31 18.87 3.85 -4.57
CA THR A 31 17.42 3.92 -4.34
C THR A 31 16.63 3.55 -5.61
N ILE A 32 15.40 3.10 -5.43
CA ILE A 32 14.51 2.70 -6.54
C ILE A 32 14.30 3.85 -7.54
N PRO A 33 13.97 5.10 -7.12
CA PRO A 33 13.82 6.20 -8.06
C PRO A 33 15.12 6.52 -8.84
N PHE A 34 16.28 6.42 -8.20
CA PHE A 34 17.56 6.65 -8.88
C PHE A 34 17.86 5.57 -9.91
N ILE A 35 17.63 4.31 -9.60
CA ILE A 35 17.85 3.17 -10.50
C ILE A 35 16.95 3.31 -11.73
N SER A 36 15.65 3.48 -11.54
CA SER A 36 14.66 3.54 -12.61
C SER A 36 14.85 4.76 -13.53
N ARG A 37 15.33 5.87 -13.00
CA ARG A 37 15.49 7.11 -13.79
C ARG A 37 16.88 7.28 -14.39
N TYR A 38 17.94 6.94 -13.67
CA TYR A 38 19.32 7.28 -14.08
C TYR A 38 20.23 6.07 -14.34
N ARG A 39 19.71 4.84 -14.29
CA ARG A 39 20.47 3.60 -14.59
C ARG A 39 19.73 2.69 -15.59
N LYS A 40 18.94 3.31 -16.49
CA LYS A 40 18.09 2.61 -17.47
C LYS A 40 18.86 1.66 -18.39
N GLU A 41 20.04 2.02 -18.82
CA GLU A 41 20.91 1.19 -19.67
C GLU A 41 21.36 -0.07 -18.97
N MET A 42 21.65 0.02 -17.67
CA MET A 42 22.06 -1.13 -16.87
C MET A 42 20.90 -2.10 -16.62
N THR A 43 19.72 -1.57 -16.34
CA THR A 43 18.54 -2.37 -16.01
C THR A 43 17.78 -2.88 -17.23
N GLY A 44 18.11 -2.41 -18.44
CA GLY A 44 17.34 -2.70 -19.65
C GLY A 44 16.03 -1.91 -19.75
N ASN A 45 16.05 -0.66 -19.27
CA ASN A 45 14.95 0.29 -19.28
C ASN A 45 13.77 -0.13 -18.38
N MET A 46 14.06 -0.78 -17.26
CA MET A 46 13.04 -1.09 -16.24
C MET A 46 12.46 0.18 -15.64
N ASP A 47 11.15 0.17 -15.47
CA ASP A 47 10.43 1.23 -14.78
C ASP A 47 10.52 1.08 -13.24
N GLU A 48 9.95 2.03 -12.52
CA GLU A 48 10.00 2.06 -11.07
C GLU A 48 9.24 0.89 -10.42
N VAL A 49 8.15 0.42 -11.06
CA VAL A 49 7.36 -0.72 -10.57
C VAL A 49 8.18 -2.00 -10.68
N GLN A 50 8.80 -2.25 -11.84
CA GLN A 50 9.64 -3.42 -12.05
C GLN A 50 10.84 -3.46 -11.10
N VAL A 51 11.51 -2.33 -10.87
CA VAL A 51 12.62 -2.23 -9.91
C VAL A 51 12.14 -2.48 -8.48
N SER A 52 10.97 -1.95 -8.13
CA SER A 52 10.32 -2.18 -6.82
C SER A 52 9.97 -3.65 -6.60
N ASP A 53 9.40 -4.32 -7.62
CA ASP A 53 9.04 -5.74 -7.57
C ASP A 53 10.28 -6.62 -7.35
N ILE A 54 11.41 -6.30 -8.03
CA ILE A 54 12.69 -6.98 -7.81
C ILE A 54 13.15 -6.80 -6.36
N ALA A 55 13.09 -5.57 -5.82
CA ALA A 55 13.50 -5.28 -4.46
C ALA A 55 12.64 -6.04 -3.42
N LEU A 56 11.32 -6.06 -3.59
CA LEU A 56 10.40 -6.80 -2.73
C LEU A 56 10.63 -8.33 -2.81
N MET A 57 10.87 -8.84 -4.02
CA MET A 57 11.12 -10.26 -4.20
C MET A 57 12.46 -10.69 -3.62
N ARG A 58 13.51 -9.85 -3.76
CA ARG A 58 14.80 -10.05 -3.10
C ARG A 58 14.64 -10.19 -1.58
N GLU A 59 13.85 -9.32 -0.96
CA GLU A 59 13.58 -9.37 0.48
C GLU A 59 12.89 -10.67 0.88
N LYS A 60 11.82 -11.07 0.17
CA LYS A 60 11.13 -12.36 0.41
C LYS A 60 12.08 -13.55 0.28
N LEU A 61 12.91 -13.58 -0.74
CA LEU A 61 13.88 -14.66 -0.96
C LEU A 61 14.97 -14.66 0.11
N THR A 62 15.40 -13.49 0.58
CA THR A 62 16.37 -13.35 1.68
C THR A 62 15.79 -13.93 2.98
N ASP A 63 14.52 -13.69 3.27
CA ASP A 63 13.86 -14.25 4.46
C ASP A 63 13.71 -15.77 4.36
N ILE A 64 13.38 -16.30 3.17
CA ILE A 64 13.39 -17.75 2.91
C ILE A 64 14.79 -18.32 3.10
N ALA A 65 15.84 -17.65 2.61
CA ALA A 65 17.23 -18.09 2.79
C ALA A 65 17.62 -18.17 4.27
N LYS A 66 17.34 -17.15 5.06
CA LYS A 66 17.54 -17.16 6.53
C LYS A 66 16.76 -18.30 7.20
N ARG A 67 15.54 -18.56 6.73
CA ARG A 67 14.72 -19.66 7.26
C ARG A 67 15.34 -21.02 6.95
N LYS A 68 15.89 -21.22 5.73
CA LYS A 68 16.62 -22.42 5.34
C LYS A 68 17.82 -22.67 6.26
N GLU A 69 18.64 -21.63 6.52
CA GLU A 69 19.77 -21.73 7.44
C GLU A 69 19.36 -22.22 8.83
N THR A 70 18.27 -21.62 9.37
CA THR A 70 17.72 -22.03 10.67
C THR A 70 17.27 -23.50 10.66
N ILE A 71 16.61 -23.94 9.59
CA ILE A 71 16.13 -25.32 9.44
C ILE A 71 17.29 -26.29 9.32
N LEU A 72 18.27 -25.99 8.46
CA LEU A 72 19.47 -26.82 8.28
C LEU A 72 20.25 -27.00 9.59
N SER A 73 20.50 -25.91 10.29
CA SER A 73 21.17 -25.92 11.61
C SER A 73 20.40 -26.77 12.62
N THR A 74 19.06 -26.67 12.65
CA THR A 74 18.25 -27.45 13.57
C THR A 74 18.28 -28.95 13.26
N ILE A 75 18.20 -29.35 11.97
CA ILE A 75 18.25 -30.75 11.56
C ILE A 75 19.65 -31.34 11.77
N GLU A 76 20.69 -30.56 11.49
CA GLU A 76 22.09 -30.93 11.70
C GLU A 76 22.39 -31.20 13.19
N SER A 77 21.90 -30.34 14.09
CA SER A 77 22.04 -30.52 15.54
C SER A 77 21.36 -31.80 16.05
N GLN A 78 20.39 -32.33 15.31
CA GLN A 78 19.73 -33.62 15.59
C GLN A 78 20.46 -34.83 14.97
N GLY A 79 21.52 -34.60 14.19
CA GLY A 79 22.24 -35.66 13.48
C GLY A 79 21.44 -36.33 12.35
N LYS A 80 20.39 -35.66 11.85
CA LYS A 80 19.45 -36.22 10.85
C LYS A 80 19.59 -35.63 9.46
N LEU A 81 20.56 -34.74 9.23
CA LEU A 81 20.76 -34.06 7.96
C LEU A 81 21.50 -34.97 6.97
N SER A 82 20.79 -35.47 5.96
CA SER A 82 21.39 -36.21 4.83
C SER A 82 21.68 -35.24 3.67
N ASP A 83 22.60 -35.66 2.76
CA ASP A 83 22.94 -34.88 1.56
C ASP A 83 21.71 -34.65 0.64
N ASP A 84 20.83 -35.64 0.53
CA ASP A 84 19.59 -35.54 -0.25
C ASP A 84 18.62 -34.52 0.38
N LEU A 85 18.44 -34.56 1.70
CA LEU A 85 17.60 -33.61 2.43
C LEU A 85 18.17 -32.19 2.33
N ARG A 86 19.46 -32.00 2.43
CA ARG A 86 20.13 -30.71 2.21
C ARG A 86 19.83 -30.17 0.81
N LYS A 87 20.02 -30.96 -0.24
CA LYS A 87 19.71 -30.56 -1.62
C LYS A 87 18.25 -30.19 -1.82
N ARG A 88 17.33 -30.91 -1.19
CA ARG A 88 15.89 -30.61 -1.26
C ARG A 88 15.57 -29.28 -0.59
N ILE A 89 16.15 -28.99 0.56
CA ILE A 89 15.97 -27.71 1.27
C ILE A 89 16.59 -26.56 0.46
N ASP A 90 17.80 -26.75 -0.07
CA ASP A 90 18.51 -25.73 -0.85
C ASP A 90 17.75 -25.33 -2.12
N ASN A 91 17.10 -26.29 -2.77
CA ASN A 91 16.32 -26.07 -4.00
C ASN A 91 14.88 -25.58 -3.76
N CYS A 92 14.39 -25.60 -2.52
CA CYS A 92 13.03 -25.20 -2.19
C CYS A 92 12.97 -23.67 -1.92
N TRP A 93 12.18 -22.92 -2.70
CA TRP A 93 11.98 -21.48 -2.56
C TRP A 93 10.52 -21.10 -2.24
N THR A 94 9.74 -22.08 -1.82
CA THR A 94 8.35 -21.88 -1.36
C THR A 94 8.28 -22.14 0.14
N LEU A 95 7.88 -21.14 0.93
CA LEU A 95 7.86 -21.25 2.39
C LEU A 95 7.00 -22.40 2.90
N SER A 96 5.81 -22.62 2.30
CA SER A 96 4.92 -23.72 2.72
C SER A 96 5.51 -25.10 2.45
N GLU A 97 6.21 -25.28 1.32
CA GLU A 97 6.91 -26.54 1.02
C GLU A 97 8.12 -26.75 1.93
N LEU A 98 8.85 -25.67 2.21
CA LEU A 98 9.99 -25.68 3.14
C LEU A 98 9.56 -26.10 4.55
N GLU A 99 8.45 -25.55 5.04
CA GLU A 99 7.88 -25.93 6.34
C GLU A 99 7.38 -27.38 6.37
N ASP A 100 6.87 -27.92 5.25
CA ASP A 100 6.47 -29.33 5.16
C ASP A 100 7.69 -30.26 5.22
N ILE A 101 8.78 -29.94 4.51
CA ILE A 101 10.05 -30.67 4.60
C ILE A 101 10.59 -30.65 6.03
N TYR A 102 10.45 -29.52 6.73
CA TYR A 102 10.93 -29.37 8.10
C TYR A 102 10.05 -30.03 9.15
N LEU A 103 8.75 -30.22 8.89
CA LEU A 103 7.75 -30.65 9.87
C LEU A 103 8.14 -31.91 10.68
N PRO A 104 8.73 -33.00 10.09
CA PRO A 104 9.18 -34.17 10.81
C PRO A 104 10.33 -33.90 11.79
N TYR A 105 11.12 -32.85 11.55
CA TYR A 105 12.32 -32.49 12.32
C TYR A 105 12.09 -31.36 13.32
N LYS A 106 10.91 -30.71 13.22
CA LYS A 106 10.59 -29.54 14.06
C LYS A 106 10.48 -29.97 15.53
N PRO A 107 11.19 -29.32 16.46
CA PRO A 107 11.04 -29.59 17.87
C PRO A 107 9.59 -29.44 18.33
N LYS A 108 9.03 -30.51 18.87
CA LYS A 108 7.63 -30.56 19.31
C LYS A 108 7.56 -30.61 20.83
N ARG A 109 6.45 -30.15 21.39
CA ARG A 109 6.07 -30.49 22.76
C ARG A 109 5.69 -31.97 22.80
N ARG A 110 5.79 -32.62 23.98
CA ARG A 110 5.45 -34.03 24.18
C ARG A 110 4.07 -34.36 23.58
N THR A 111 4.06 -35.11 22.48
CA THR A 111 2.85 -35.49 21.75
C THR A 111 2.30 -36.82 22.23
N LYS A 112 1.05 -37.18 21.89
CA LYS A 112 0.50 -38.50 22.13
C LYS A 112 1.32 -39.60 21.42
N ALA A 113 1.84 -39.32 20.26
CA ALA A 113 2.71 -40.22 19.51
C ALA A 113 4.06 -40.41 20.22
N ASP A 114 4.65 -39.38 20.80
CA ASP A 114 5.90 -39.48 21.57
C ASP A 114 5.73 -40.34 22.82
N ILE A 115 4.60 -40.19 23.52
CA ILE A 115 4.25 -41.06 24.63
C ILE A 115 4.12 -42.52 24.16
N ALA A 116 3.46 -42.76 23.05
CA ALA A 116 3.32 -44.12 22.48
C ALA A 116 4.68 -44.69 22.05
N ARG A 117 5.60 -43.89 21.48
CA ARG A 117 6.97 -44.36 21.16
C ARG A 117 7.76 -44.68 22.44
N GLN A 118 7.67 -43.84 23.48
CA GLN A 118 8.31 -44.13 24.77
C GLN A 118 7.79 -45.43 25.41
N ASN A 119 6.53 -45.74 25.19
CA ASN A 119 5.93 -47.00 25.62
C ASN A 119 6.28 -48.23 24.69
N GLY A 120 7.15 -48.02 23.70
CA GLY A 120 7.64 -49.06 22.82
C GLY A 120 6.65 -49.55 21.74
N LEU A 121 5.65 -48.73 21.38
CA LEU A 121 4.59 -49.10 20.41
C LEU A 121 4.93 -48.83 18.96
N GLU A 122 6.12 -48.30 18.64
CA GLU A 122 6.53 -48.03 17.28
C GLU A 122 6.61 -49.30 16.34
N PRO A 123 7.13 -50.47 16.84
CA PRO A 123 7.11 -51.67 16.01
C PRO A 123 5.69 -52.17 15.71
N LEU A 124 4.73 -51.98 16.65
CA LEU A 124 3.32 -52.27 16.45
C LEU A 124 2.71 -51.35 15.37
N ALA A 125 2.99 -50.08 15.44
CA ALA A 125 2.55 -49.09 14.44
C ALA A 125 3.07 -49.44 13.03
N ASN A 126 4.33 -49.84 12.92
CA ASN A 126 4.94 -50.30 11.66
C ASN A 126 4.30 -51.57 11.14
N ALA A 127 4.00 -52.55 12.01
CA ALA A 127 3.29 -53.78 11.62
C ALA A 127 1.87 -53.48 11.09
N ILE A 128 1.15 -52.57 11.71
CA ILE A 128 -0.16 -52.10 11.25
C ILE A 128 -0.04 -51.42 9.88
N LEU A 129 0.96 -50.53 9.67
CA LEU A 129 1.18 -49.83 8.42
C LEU A 129 1.52 -50.78 7.23
N LEU A 130 2.18 -51.90 7.48
CA LEU A 130 2.46 -52.92 6.46
C LEU A 130 1.18 -53.61 5.99
N GLN A 131 0.14 -53.68 6.82
CA GLN A 131 -1.18 -54.24 6.53
C GLN A 131 -1.14 -55.71 6.06
N LEU A 132 -0.17 -56.48 6.50
CA LEU A 132 0.03 -57.87 6.18
C LEU A 132 -0.46 -58.84 7.27
N ASP A 133 -0.54 -58.34 8.53
CA ASP A 133 -0.97 -59.16 9.66
C ASP A 133 -2.49 -59.34 9.68
N LYS A 134 -2.93 -60.62 9.68
CA LYS A 134 -4.35 -60.98 9.72
C LYS A 134 -4.95 -61.00 11.12
N SER A 135 -4.12 -60.94 12.15
CA SER A 135 -4.51 -61.02 13.56
C SER A 135 -3.75 -60.03 14.41
N ILE A 136 -3.76 -58.75 14.00
CA ILE A 136 -2.97 -57.69 14.63
C ILE A 136 -3.32 -57.50 16.11
N SER A 137 -4.58 -57.79 16.53
CA SER A 137 -4.99 -57.77 17.92
C SER A 137 -4.20 -58.76 18.78
N ARG A 138 -3.90 -59.95 18.24
CA ARG A 138 -3.04 -60.96 18.90
C ARG A 138 -1.57 -60.50 18.96
N THR A 139 -1.10 -59.86 17.93
CA THR A 139 0.24 -59.26 17.91
C THR A 139 0.36 -58.15 18.93
N ALA A 140 -0.68 -57.34 19.11
CA ALA A 140 -0.73 -56.24 20.08
C ALA A 140 -0.65 -56.72 21.55
N GLU A 141 -1.06 -57.97 21.89
CA GLU A 141 -0.92 -58.53 23.23
C GLU A 141 0.53 -58.51 23.74
N ARG A 142 1.51 -58.65 22.83
CA ARG A 142 2.94 -58.62 23.17
C ARG A 142 3.44 -57.24 23.61
N PHE A 143 2.69 -56.19 23.33
CA PHE A 143 2.99 -54.80 23.67
C PHE A 143 2.26 -54.31 24.92
N VAL A 144 1.45 -55.13 25.54
CA VAL A 144 0.83 -54.86 26.83
C VAL A 144 1.88 -54.96 27.93
N LYS A 145 2.57 -53.86 28.21
CA LYS A 145 3.69 -53.77 29.18
C LYS A 145 3.73 -52.38 29.84
N GLY A 146 4.18 -52.32 31.08
CA GLY A 146 4.42 -51.06 31.79
C GLY A 146 3.17 -50.18 31.89
N GLU A 147 3.19 -49.04 31.26
CA GLU A 147 2.07 -48.12 31.23
C GLU A 147 0.91 -48.53 30.29
N VAL A 148 1.15 -49.45 29.37
CA VAL A 148 0.12 -49.97 28.45
C VAL A 148 -0.56 -51.19 29.09
N LYS A 149 -1.83 -51.01 29.47
CA LYS A 149 -2.57 -51.98 30.31
C LYS A 149 -3.52 -52.91 29.54
N SER A 150 -3.78 -52.58 28.27
CA SER A 150 -4.69 -53.34 27.44
C SER A 150 -4.29 -53.34 25.95
N VAL A 151 -4.77 -54.33 25.20
CA VAL A 151 -4.62 -54.40 23.74
C VAL A 151 -5.23 -53.18 23.05
N ALA A 152 -6.35 -52.66 23.58
CA ALA A 152 -7.00 -51.48 23.07
C ALA A 152 -6.09 -50.25 23.22
N GLU A 153 -5.43 -50.05 24.34
CA GLU A 153 -4.48 -48.97 24.59
C GLU A 153 -3.24 -49.10 23.67
N ALA A 154 -2.73 -50.34 23.46
CA ALA A 154 -1.62 -50.59 22.52
C ALA A 154 -1.96 -50.20 21.10
N LEU A 155 -3.13 -50.61 20.62
CA LEU A 155 -3.61 -50.24 19.26
C LEU A 155 -3.89 -48.75 19.13
N GLU A 156 -4.45 -48.12 20.17
CA GLU A 156 -4.69 -46.68 20.14
C GLU A 156 -3.38 -45.86 20.15
N GLY A 157 -2.39 -46.27 20.96
CA GLY A 157 -1.07 -45.68 20.93
C GLY A 157 -0.38 -45.84 19.54
N ALA A 158 -0.48 -47.00 18.93
CA ALA A 158 0.02 -47.26 17.60
C ALA A 158 -0.69 -46.35 16.55
N LYS A 159 -2.02 -46.17 16.67
CA LYS A 159 -2.77 -45.23 15.78
C LYS A 159 -2.27 -43.79 15.92
N PHE A 160 -1.88 -43.29 17.12
CA PHE A 160 -1.32 -41.95 17.27
C PHE A 160 0.02 -41.80 16.54
N ILE A 161 0.88 -42.81 16.54
CA ILE A 161 2.13 -42.82 15.79
C ILE A 161 1.85 -42.76 14.27
N ILE A 162 0.89 -43.58 13.80
CA ILE A 162 0.48 -43.60 12.39
C ILE A 162 -0.13 -42.27 11.99
N ALA A 163 -1.00 -41.68 12.82
CA ALA A 163 -1.62 -40.40 12.55
C ALA A 163 -0.58 -39.25 12.44
N GLU A 164 0.46 -39.28 13.25
CA GLU A 164 1.58 -38.32 13.14
C GLU A 164 2.34 -38.51 11.82
N ALA A 165 2.67 -39.75 11.45
CA ALA A 165 3.33 -40.04 10.18
C ALA A 165 2.51 -39.62 8.95
N VAL A 166 1.18 -39.79 8.98
CA VAL A 166 0.26 -39.28 7.97
C VAL A 166 0.28 -37.76 7.88
N ASN A 167 0.26 -37.06 9.03
CA ASN A 167 0.30 -35.60 9.10
C ASN A 167 1.61 -35.01 8.56
N GLU A 168 2.74 -35.73 8.75
CA GLU A 168 4.07 -35.30 8.32
C GLU A 168 4.37 -35.64 6.86
N ASN A 169 3.49 -36.38 6.20
CA ASN A 169 3.68 -36.76 4.83
C ASN A 169 3.38 -35.59 3.87
N GLU A 170 4.41 -35.13 3.18
CA GLU A 170 4.33 -34.00 2.22
C GLU A 170 3.29 -34.25 1.11
N SER A 171 3.20 -35.49 0.58
CA SER A 171 2.24 -35.84 -0.48
C SER A 171 0.80 -35.73 0.01
N VAL A 172 0.53 -36.11 1.26
CA VAL A 172 -0.78 -35.96 1.90
C VAL A 172 -1.11 -34.48 2.06
N ARG A 173 -0.18 -33.68 2.60
CA ARG A 173 -0.37 -32.25 2.79
C ARG A 173 -0.63 -31.53 1.46
N LYS A 174 0.15 -31.82 0.42
CA LYS A 174 -0.06 -31.31 -0.94
C LYS A 174 -1.44 -31.68 -1.49
N ALA A 175 -1.87 -32.93 -1.28
CA ALA A 175 -3.18 -33.39 -1.76
C ALA A 175 -4.35 -32.68 -1.05
N VAL A 176 -4.27 -32.52 0.27
CA VAL A 176 -5.30 -31.77 1.04
C VAL A 176 -5.30 -30.29 0.67
N ARG A 177 -4.14 -29.64 0.56
CA ARG A 177 -4.06 -28.24 0.09
C ARG A 177 -4.68 -28.06 -1.30
N ALA A 178 -4.51 -29.02 -2.21
CA ALA A 178 -5.11 -28.94 -3.54
C ALA A 178 -6.65 -28.91 -3.48
N ILE A 179 -7.25 -29.66 -2.55
CA ILE A 179 -8.70 -29.61 -2.29
C ILE A 179 -9.08 -28.24 -1.74
N TYR A 180 -8.39 -27.75 -0.71
CA TYR A 180 -8.67 -26.43 -0.13
C TYR A 180 -8.52 -25.29 -1.16
N ARG A 181 -7.47 -25.29 -1.99
CA ARG A 181 -7.30 -24.29 -3.07
C ARG A 181 -8.47 -24.24 -4.04
N ARG A 182 -9.11 -25.39 -4.31
CA ARG A 182 -10.20 -25.49 -5.28
C ARG A 182 -11.56 -25.22 -4.65
N GLU A 183 -11.80 -25.71 -3.44
CA GLU A 183 -13.14 -25.87 -2.87
C GLU A 183 -13.32 -25.20 -1.51
N ALA A 184 -12.28 -24.57 -0.94
CA ALA A 184 -12.42 -23.94 0.37
C ALA A 184 -13.51 -22.88 0.38
N VAL A 185 -14.29 -22.88 1.44
CA VAL A 185 -15.38 -21.96 1.71
C VAL A 185 -15.02 -21.16 2.96
N ILE A 186 -15.15 -19.84 2.88
CA ILE A 186 -15.14 -18.96 4.04
C ILE A 186 -16.56 -18.79 4.54
N SER A 187 -16.77 -18.96 5.84
CA SER A 187 -18.07 -18.80 6.49
C SER A 187 -17.95 -17.87 7.68
N SER A 188 -18.96 -17.03 7.87
CA SER A 188 -19.06 -16.12 9.00
C SER A 188 -20.42 -16.29 9.68
N LYS A 189 -20.42 -16.31 11.03
CA LYS A 189 -21.63 -16.40 11.86
C LYS A 189 -21.56 -15.39 12.99
N ALA A 190 -22.72 -14.80 13.31
CA ALA A 190 -22.82 -13.92 14.47
C ALA A 190 -22.53 -14.66 15.79
N VAL A 191 -21.85 -13.97 16.69
CA VAL A 191 -21.72 -14.40 18.10
C VAL A 191 -23.05 -14.11 18.78
N LYS A 192 -23.88 -15.14 19.02
CA LYS A 192 -25.27 -15.03 19.52
C LYS A 192 -25.44 -14.07 20.67
N ALA A 193 -24.51 -14.05 21.63
CA ALA A 193 -24.58 -13.17 22.80
C ALA A 193 -24.40 -11.67 22.50
N LYS A 194 -23.93 -11.31 21.29
CA LYS A 194 -23.62 -9.92 20.87
C LYS A 194 -24.36 -9.50 19.61
N ALA A 195 -25.19 -10.36 19.03
CA ALA A 195 -25.83 -10.10 17.74
C ALA A 195 -26.80 -8.90 17.75
N ASP A 196 -27.41 -8.62 18.90
CA ASP A 196 -28.38 -7.52 19.07
C ASP A 196 -27.71 -6.18 19.46
N ALA A 197 -26.39 -6.15 19.67
CA ALA A 197 -25.68 -4.93 19.98
C ALA A 197 -25.72 -3.95 18.79
N GLU A 198 -25.84 -2.65 19.05
CA GLU A 198 -25.89 -1.61 18.02
C GLU A 198 -24.63 -1.64 17.16
N GLU A 199 -23.46 -1.79 17.77
CA GLU A 199 -22.16 -1.87 17.08
C GLU A 199 -22.02 -3.12 16.19
N ALA A 200 -22.79 -4.19 16.48
CA ALA A 200 -22.79 -5.40 15.65
C ALA A 200 -23.57 -5.23 14.34
N GLN A 201 -24.51 -4.27 14.28
CA GLN A 201 -25.38 -4.10 13.12
C GLN A 201 -24.63 -3.75 11.83
N LYS A 202 -23.47 -3.12 11.92
CA LYS A 202 -22.58 -2.86 10.78
C LYS A 202 -22.07 -4.15 10.09
N TYR A 203 -22.13 -5.30 10.80
CA TYR A 203 -21.74 -6.62 10.30
C TYR A 203 -22.93 -7.51 9.94
N ARG A 204 -24.16 -6.99 9.91
CA ARG A 204 -25.40 -7.77 9.72
C ARG A 204 -25.37 -8.64 8.46
N ASP A 205 -24.79 -8.15 7.38
CA ASP A 205 -24.66 -8.88 6.12
C ASP A 205 -23.76 -10.13 6.24
N TYR A 206 -22.98 -10.24 7.33
CA TYR A 206 -22.07 -11.35 7.63
C TYR A 206 -22.52 -12.22 8.81
N PHE A 207 -23.73 -12.04 9.35
CA PHE A 207 -24.23 -12.80 10.49
C PHE A 207 -24.50 -14.27 10.16
N ASP A 208 -24.82 -14.59 8.92
CA ASP A 208 -24.88 -15.93 8.35
C ASP A 208 -24.46 -15.87 6.88
N PHE A 209 -23.15 -15.85 6.66
CA PHE A 209 -22.57 -15.66 5.35
C PHE A 209 -21.65 -16.81 4.99
N SER A 210 -21.65 -17.22 3.72
CA SER A 210 -20.80 -18.29 3.22
C SER A 210 -20.55 -18.11 1.72
N GLU A 211 -19.29 -18.14 1.32
CA GLU A 211 -18.91 -18.12 -0.10
C GLU A 211 -17.60 -18.88 -0.35
N SER A 212 -17.32 -19.22 -1.62
CA SER A 212 -16.02 -19.77 -2.00
C SER A 212 -14.88 -18.82 -1.67
N LEU A 213 -13.87 -19.29 -0.92
CA LEU A 213 -12.70 -18.49 -0.54
C LEU A 213 -12.00 -17.88 -1.76
N ARG A 214 -11.94 -18.61 -2.87
CA ARG A 214 -11.35 -18.15 -4.13
C ARG A 214 -12.07 -16.96 -4.76
N ARG A 215 -13.37 -16.78 -4.46
CA ARG A 215 -14.21 -15.69 -5.00
C ARG A 215 -14.44 -14.58 -4.00
N CYS A 216 -14.04 -14.77 -2.76
CA CYS A 216 -14.20 -13.78 -1.71
C CYS A 216 -13.29 -12.59 -2.00
N SER A 217 -13.89 -11.44 -2.21
CA SER A 217 -13.16 -10.19 -2.41
C SER A 217 -12.49 -9.72 -1.13
N SER A 218 -11.35 -9.04 -1.27
CA SER A 218 -10.51 -8.59 -0.15
C SER A 218 -11.29 -7.74 0.86
N HIS A 219 -12.15 -6.83 0.39
CA HIS A 219 -12.93 -5.97 1.29
C HIS A 219 -13.93 -6.79 2.15
N ARG A 220 -14.56 -7.85 1.60
CA ARG A 220 -15.46 -8.73 2.38
C ARG A 220 -14.69 -9.54 3.39
N LEU A 221 -13.53 -10.08 2.98
CA LEU A 221 -12.66 -10.82 3.90
C LEU A 221 -12.19 -9.92 5.04
N LEU A 222 -11.73 -8.71 4.75
CA LEU A 222 -11.30 -7.74 5.78
C LEU A 222 -12.45 -7.32 6.68
N ALA A 223 -13.67 -7.11 6.14
CA ALA A 223 -14.86 -6.82 6.94
C ALA A 223 -15.17 -7.95 7.94
N MET A 224 -15.16 -9.21 7.47
CA MET A 224 -15.38 -10.36 8.34
C MET A 224 -14.29 -10.49 9.41
N ARG A 225 -13.01 -10.28 9.04
CA ARG A 225 -11.89 -10.33 10.01
C ARG A 225 -11.94 -9.21 11.03
N ARG A 226 -12.37 -8.00 10.64
CA ARG A 226 -12.63 -6.91 11.59
C ARG A 226 -13.74 -7.30 12.58
N GLY A 227 -14.86 -7.83 12.07
CA GLY A 227 -15.96 -8.29 12.91
C GLY A 227 -15.56 -9.43 13.86
N GLU A 228 -14.65 -10.30 13.45
CA GLU A 228 -14.06 -11.37 14.29
C GLU A 228 -13.14 -10.77 15.37
N CYS A 229 -12.28 -9.81 15.01
CA CYS A 229 -11.38 -9.13 15.95
C CYS A 229 -12.16 -8.35 17.02
N GLU A 230 -13.25 -7.67 16.63
CA GLU A 230 -14.17 -6.97 17.54
C GLU A 230 -15.06 -7.94 18.34
N GLY A 231 -15.02 -9.23 18.02
CA GLY A 231 -15.74 -10.29 18.71
C GLY A 231 -17.25 -10.35 18.44
N PHE A 232 -17.71 -9.80 17.32
CA PHE A 232 -19.10 -9.88 16.85
C PHE A 232 -19.34 -11.06 15.90
N LEU A 233 -18.31 -11.49 15.20
CA LEU A 233 -18.37 -12.59 14.25
C LEU A 233 -17.47 -13.74 14.67
N LYS A 234 -17.79 -14.95 14.19
CA LYS A 234 -16.93 -16.12 14.19
C LYS A 234 -16.69 -16.51 12.74
N VAL A 235 -15.44 -16.40 12.27
CA VAL A 235 -15.05 -16.71 10.91
C VAL A 235 -14.36 -18.08 10.86
N SER A 236 -14.67 -18.88 9.85
CA SER A 236 -14.04 -20.19 9.62
C SER A 236 -13.80 -20.41 8.14
N ILE A 237 -12.72 -21.12 7.83
CA ILE A 237 -12.40 -21.61 6.50
C ILE A 237 -12.45 -23.12 6.56
N SER A 238 -13.18 -23.75 5.67
CA SER A 238 -13.34 -25.21 5.62
C SER A 238 -13.44 -25.70 4.18
N ALA A 239 -13.17 -26.99 3.98
CA ALA A 239 -13.40 -27.68 2.72
C ALA A 239 -14.21 -28.96 2.98
N ASP A 240 -14.46 -29.76 1.95
CA ASP A 240 -15.13 -31.05 2.10
C ASP A 240 -14.23 -32.02 2.90
N ASP A 241 -14.62 -32.27 4.15
CA ASP A 241 -13.91 -33.17 5.05
C ASP A 241 -13.85 -34.61 4.51
N GLU A 242 -14.92 -35.07 3.88
CA GLU A 242 -14.97 -36.45 3.36
C GLU A 242 -14.08 -36.62 2.12
N ALA A 243 -14.06 -35.65 1.24
CA ALA A 243 -13.13 -35.65 0.11
C ALA A 243 -11.66 -35.67 0.56
N CYS A 244 -11.34 -34.90 1.60
CA CYS A 244 -10.00 -34.89 2.20
C CYS A 244 -9.63 -36.25 2.80
N LYS A 245 -10.51 -36.82 3.64
CA LYS A 245 -10.31 -38.16 4.25
C LYS A 245 -10.15 -39.27 3.20
N GLN A 246 -11.00 -39.27 2.19
CA GLN A 246 -10.90 -40.24 1.08
C GLN A 246 -9.55 -40.12 0.36
N LYS A 247 -9.09 -38.91 0.11
CA LYS A 247 -7.80 -38.68 -0.55
C LYS A 247 -6.62 -39.18 0.29
N ILE A 248 -6.68 -39.02 1.61
CA ILE A 248 -5.67 -39.53 2.55
C ILE A 248 -5.72 -41.06 2.59
N LYS A 249 -6.93 -41.63 2.80
CA LYS A 249 -7.13 -43.09 2.83
C LYS A 249 -6.64 -43.77 1.54
N ALA A 250 -6.87 -43.16 0.38
CA ALA A 250 -6.40 -43.71 -0.90
C ALA A 250 -4.86 -43.84 -0.98
N GLN A 251 -4.10 -43.06 -0.18
CA GLN A 251 -2.63 -43.20 -0.15
C GLN A 251 -2.14 -44.26 0.86
N TYR A 252 -2.91 -44.50 1.93
CA TYR A 252 -2.46 -45.34 3.04
C TYR A 252 -3.18 -46.67 3.19
N VAL A 253 -4.46 -46.76 2.84
CA VAL A 253 -5.25 -48.01 3.01
C VAL A 253 -5.10 -48.91 1.79
N ARG A 254 -4.60 -50.16 2.00
CA ARG A 254 -4.24 -51.09 0.94
C ARG A 254 -5.10 -52.37 0.89
N GLY A 255 -6.17 -52.45 1.66
CA GLY A 255 -7.00 -53.68 1.73
C GLY A 255 -8.19 -53.54 2.64
N TYR A 256 -8.74 -54.68 3.10
CA TYR A 256 -9.95 -54.70 3.91
C TYR A 256 -9.77 -55.42 5.28
N GLY A 257 -8.53 -55.74 5.65
CA GLY A 257 -8.22 -56.43 6.89
C GLY A 257 -8.31 -55.54 8.13
N GLU A 258 -8.09 -56.14 9.32
CA GLU A 258 -8.07 -55.42 10.62
C GLU A 258 -7.04 -54.28 10.61
N CYS A 259 -5.84 -54.53 10.09
CA CYS A 259 -4.81 -53.49 9.94
C CYS A 259 -5.27 -52.31 9.06
N SER A 260 -5.90 -52.63 7.91
CA SER A 260 -6.41 -51.60 6.99
C SER A 260 -7.49 -50.72 7.61
N LYS A 261 -8.35 -51.31 8.47
CA LYS A 261 -9.33 -50.53 9.24
C LYS A 261 -8.64 -49.61 10.25
N LEU A 262 -7.65 -50.11 10.99
CA LEU A 262 -6.89 -49.30 11.95
C LEU A 262 -6.11 -48.16 11.26
N VAL A 263 -5.52 -48.39 10.09
CA VAL A 263 -4.86 -47.35 9.29
C VAL A 263 -5.89 -46.33 8.82
N GLY A 264 -7.09 -46.73 8.41
CA GLY A 264 -8.19 -45.85 8.03
C GLY A 264 -8.65 -44.94 9.20
N GLU A 265 -8.78 -45.54 10.40
CA GLU A 265 -9.11 -44.79 11.62
C GLU A 265 -7.99 -43.82 12.01
N ALA A 266 -6.73 -44.21 11.89
CA ALA A 266 -5.58 -43.36 12.14
C ALA A 266 -5.49 -42.19 11.13
N ALA A 267 -5.84 -42.42 9.88
CA ALA A 267 -5.93 -41.38 8.84
C ALA A 267 -7.05 -40.39 9.13
N ASP A 268 -8.22 -40.84 9.61
CA ASP A 268 -9.31 -39.98 10.05
C ASP A 268 -8.91 -39.11 11.26
N ASP A 269 -8.22 -39.69 12.25
CA ASP A 269 -7.67 -38.96 13.40
C ASP A 269 -6.61 -37.95 12.98
N ALA A 270 -5.70 -38.33 12.08
CA ALA A 270 -4.67 -37.46 11.51
C ALA A 270 -5.31 -36.22 10.84
N PHE A 271 -6.34 -36.47 10.02
CA PHE A 271 -7.06 -35.37 9.38
C PHE A 271 -7.73 -34.47 10.41
N LYS A 272 -8.59 -35.03 11.26
CA LYS A 272 -9.43 -34.26 12.17
C LYS A 272 -8.61 -33.46 13.20
N ARG A 273 -7.58 -34.07 13.76
CA ARG A 273 -6.84 -33.53 14.90
C ARG A 273 -5.58 -32.75 14.51
N LEU A 274 -4.94 -33.09 13.42
CA LEU A 274 -3.62 -32.52 13.04
C LEU A 274 -3.68 -31.73 11.71
N LEU A 275 -4.10 -32.37 10.61
CA LEU A 275 -4.06 -31.75 9.28
C LEU A 275 -5.07 -30.62 9.12
N LYS A 276 -6.35 -30.86 9.44
CA LYS A 276 -7.43 -29.90 9.25
C LYS A 276 -7.15 -28.58 9.97
N PRO A 277 -6.86 -28.53 11.30
CA PRO A 277 -6.56 -27.28 11.97
C PRO A 277 -5.33 -26.56 11.41
N SER A 278 -4.31 -27.33 11.01
CA SER A 278 -3.08 -26.78 10.43
C SER A 278 -3.34 -26.13 9.06
N ILE A 279 -4.06 -26.82 8.17
CA ILE A 279 -4.38 -26.33 6.81
C ILE A 279 -5.38 -25.17 6.87
N GLU A 280 -6.41 -25.23 7.73
CA GLU A 280 -7.35 -24.13 7.93
C GLU A 280 -6.63 -22.86 8.41
N THR A 281 -5.67 -23.00 9.33
CA THR A 281 -4.84 -21.88 9.79
C THR A 281 -3.97 -21.33 8.64
N GLU A 282 -3.35 -22.20 7.85
CA GLU A 282 -2.54 -21.82 6.68
C GLU A 282 -3.37 -21.00 5.69
N PHE A 283 -4.57 -21.47 5.34
CA PHE A 283 -5.47 -20.76 4.41
C PHE A 283 -6.04 -19.47 5.03
N SER A 284 -6.28 -19.47 6.34
CA SER A 284 -6.69 -18.27 7.07
C SER A 284 -5.63 -17.15 7.00
N VAL A 285 -4.36 -17.51 7.25
CA VAL A 285 -3.24 -16.55 7.21
C VAL A 285 -2.97 -16.12 5.77
N SER A 286 -2.86 -17.05 4.83
CA SER A 286 -2.54 -16.71 3.43
C SER A 286 -3.63 -15.88 2.76
N SER A 287 -4.92 -16.17 3.00
CA SER A 287 -6.01 -15.36 2.46
C SER A 287 -6.03 -13.94 3.05
N LYS A 288 -5.72 -13.79 4.35
CA LYS A 288 -5.59 -12.48 4.98
C LYS A 288 -4.41 -11.70 4.38
N GLN A 289 -3.25 -12.33 4.20
CA GLN A 289 -2.09 -11.69 3.57
C GLN A 289 -2.38 -11.22 2.14
N THR A 290 -3.08 -12.04 1.34
CA THR A 290 -3.49 -11.64 -0.01
C THR A 290 -4.43 -10.44 0.03
N ALA A 291 -5.43 -10.47 0.92
CA ALA A 291 -6.37 -9.36 1.09
C ALA A 291 -5.68 -8.07 1.56
N ASP A 292 -4.70 -8.18 2.45
CA ASP A 292 -3.90 -7.04 2.91
C ASP A 292 -3.10 -6.43 1.75
N GLN A 293 -2.42 -7.25 0.95
CA GLN A 293 -1.63 -6.78 -0.18
C GLN A 293 -2.49 -6.06 -1.22
N GLU A 294 -3.66 -6.62 -1.56
CA GLU A 294 -4.59 -5.97 -2.49
C GLU A 294 -5.12 -4.63 -1.93
N ALA A 295 -5.50 -4.58 -0.66
CA ALA A 295 -5.97 -3.36 -0.02
C ALA A 295 -4.87 -2.30 0.09
N ILE A 296 -3.65 -2.69 0.49
CA ILE A 296 -2.48 -1.80 0.55
C ILE A 296 -2.15 -1.23 -0.83
N GLY A 297 -2.28 -2.02 -1.90
CA GLY A 297 -2.12 -1.55 -3.27
C GLY A 297 -3.09 -0.41 -3.61
N VAL A 298 -4.37 -0.55 -3.26
CA VAL A 298 -5.37 0.51 -3.45
C VAL A 298 -5.03 1.74 -2.61
N PHE A 299 -4.64 1.56 -1.34
CA PHE A 299 -4.27 2.68 -0.47
C PHE A 299 -3.02 3.42 -0.98
N ALA A 300 -2.05 2.69 -1.50
CA ALA A 300 -0.87 3.26 -2.14
C ALA A 300 -1.23 4.14 -3.33
N GLU A 301 -2.13 3.67 -4.19
CA GLU A 301 -2.59 4.44 -5.34
C GLU A 301 -3.41 5.68 -4.92
N ASN A 302 -4.31 5.53 -3.95
CA ASN A 302 -5.06 6.68 -3.40
C ASN A 302 -4.11 7.73 -2.82
N LEU A 303 -3.09 7.32 -2.06
CA LEU A 303 -2.06 8.23 -1.55
C LEU A 303 -1.29 8.92 -2.68
N ARG A 304 -0.89 8.19 -3.73
CA ARG A 304 -0.20 8.74 -4.90
C ARG A 304 -1.02 9.86 -5.54
N GLN A 305 -2.32 9.64 -5.72
CA GLN A 305 -3.22 10.63 -6.33
C GLN A 305 -3.37 11.87 -5.44
N LEU A 306 -3.45 11.71 -4.11
CA LEU A 306 -3.48 12.82 -3.17
C LEU A 306 -2.19 13.67 -3.22
N LEU A 307 -1.03 13.01 -3.23
CA LEU A 307 0.27 13.69 -3.25
C LEU A 307 0.54 14.38 -4.58
N LEU A 308 0.07 13.80 -5.69
CA LEU A 308 0.23 14.37 -7.03
C LEU A 308 -0.96 15.24 -7.47
N ALA A 309 -1.87 15.59 -6.54
CA ALA A 309 -2.94 16.53 -6.85
C ALA A 309 -2.36 17.90 -7.28
N ALA A 310 -3.12 18.59 -8.13
CA ALA A 310 -2.71 19.85 -8.76
C ALA A 310 -2.43 20.94 -7.73
N PRO A 311 -1.24 21.55 -7.71
CA PRO A 311 -0.94 22.67 -6.81
C PRO A 311 -1.47 23.99 -7.40
N LEU A 312 -2.01 24.85 -6.54
CA LEU A 312 -2.34 26.23 -6.92
C LEU A 312 -1.07 27.08 -7.15
N GLY A 313 0.04 26.69 -6.54
CA GLY A 313 1.31 27.40 -6.56
C GLY A 313 1.41 28.54 -5.56
N GLN A 314 2.36 29.47 -5.82
CA GLN A 314 2.68 30.57 -4.91
C GLN A 314 1.67 31.71 -5.02
N LYS A 315 0.53 31.55 -4.34
CA LYS A 315 -0.53 32.57 -4.21
C LYS A 315 -0.84 32.84 -2.76
N ARG A 316 -1.46 34.00 -2.49
CA ARG A 316 -1.97 34.34 -1.16
C ARG A 316 -3.28 33.62 -0.93
N VAL A 317 -3.32 32.73 0.04
CA VAL A 317 -4.44 31.81 0.27
C VAL A 317 -5.05 32.05 1.65
N MET A 318 -6.37 32.03 1.71
CA MET A 318 -7.13 31.95 2.96
C MET A 318 -7.50 30.48 3.21
N GLY A 319 -6.95 29.87 4.25
CA GLY A 319 -7.33 28.53 4.72
C GLY A 319 -8.49 28.62 5.70
N VAL A 320 -9.54 27.83 5.49
CA VAL A 320 -10.73 27.78 6.33
C VAL A 320 -10.93 26.35 6.83
N ASP A 321 -10.86 26.16 8.15
CA ASP A 321 -11.23 24.93 8.84
C ASP A 321 -12.67 25.08 9.33
N PRO A 322 -13.66 24.43 8.66
CA PRO A 322 -15.06 24.64 8.93
C PRO A 322 -15.53 23.98 10.23
N GLY A 323 -16.51 24.59 10.92
CA GLY A 323 -17.07 24.01 12.14
C GLY A 323 -18.30 24.73 12.63
N PHE A 324 -19.29 23.97 13.15
CA PHE A 324 -20.51 24.52 13.70
C PHE A 324 -20.33 25.14 15.09
N ARG A 325 -19.97 24.33 16.09
CA ARG A 325 -19.92 24.76 17.50
C ARG A 325 -18.81 25.74 17.81
N THR A 326 -17.62 25.47 17.31
CA THR A 326 -16.40 26.23 17.59
C THR A 326 -16.18 27.36 16.59
N GLY A 327 -17.07 27.52 15.61
CA GLY A 327 -16.93 28.44 14.49
C GLY A 327 -15.92 27.96 13.45
N CYS A 328 -15.88 28.63 12.30
CA CYS A 328 -14.89 28.38 11.25
C CYS A 328 -13.60 29.13 11.59
N LYS A 329 -12.46 28.43 11.55
CA LYS A 329 -11.14 29.02 11.78
C LYS A 329 -10.55 29.45 10.45
N VAL A 330 -10.12 30.68 10.37
CA VAL A 330 -9.66 31.32 9.14
C VAL A 330 -8.21 31.75 9.31
N ALA A 331 -7.32 31.27 8.45
CA ALA A 331 -5.90 31.64 8.41
C ALA A 331 -5.56 32.30 7.07
N CYS A 332 -5.02 33.51 7.09
CA CYS A 332 -4.52 34.21 5.92
C CYS A 332 -3.03 33.89 5.73
N LEU A 333 -2.65 33.42 4.56
CA LEU A 333 -1.29 33.00 4.20
C LEU A 333 -0.72 33.88 3.09
N ASP A 334 0.59 34.18 3.17
CA ASP A 334 1.31 34.79 2.05
C ASP A 334 1.61 33.76 0.94
N ALA A 335 2.25 34.21 -0.15
CA ALA A 335 2.62 33.36 -1.29
C ALA A 335 3.65 32.26 -0.93
N GLN A 336 4.29 32.32 0.21
CA GLN A 336 5.21 31.31 0.75
C GLN A 336 4.55 30.39 1.78
N GLY A 337 3.25 30.59 2.06
CA GLY A 337 2.51 29.82 3.07
C GLY A 337 2.80 30.24 4.50
N THR A 338 3.34 31.47 4.73
CA THR A 338 3.56 32.02 6.05
C THR A 338 2.26 32.59 6.59
N LEU A 339 1.96 32.35 7.86
CA LEU A 339 0.76 32.88 8.51
C LEU A 339 0.87 34.41 8.69
N LEU A 340 -0.05 35.15 8.08
CA LEU A 340 -0.17 36.60 8.21
C LEU A 340 -1.18 37.00 9.28
N HIS A 341 -2.29 36.27 9.38
CA HIS A 341 -3.39 36.57 10.31
C HIS A 341 -4.23 35.32 10.55
N PHE A 342 -4.84 35.28 11.72
CA PHE A 342 -5.79 34.24 12.12
C PHE A 342 -6.99 34.88 12.82
N GLU A 343 -8.20 34.36 12.50
CA GLU A 343 -9.45 34.79 13.15
C GLU A 343 -10.49 33.65 13.09
N ALA A 344 -11.41 33.62 14.06
CA ALA A 344 -12.54 32.69 14.06
C ALA A 344 -13.82 33.44 13.67
N ILE A 345 -14.56 32.90 12.70
CA ILE A 345 -15.85 33.45 12.24
C ILE A 345 -16.99 32.46 12.57
N TYR A 346 -18.21 32.99 12.70
CA TYR A 346 -19.36 32.19 13.15
C TYR A 346 -20.58 32.37 12.22
N PRO A 347 -20.48 31.95 10.93
CA PRO A 347 -21.58 32.08 10.00
C PRO A 347 -22.73 31.11 10.27
N HIS A 348 -22.48 30.00 10.98
CA HIS A 348 -23.40 28.89 11.19
C HIS A 348 -24.01 28.84 12.60
N PRO A 349 -25.12 28.07 12.81
CA PRO A 349 -25.66 27.81 14.15
C PRO A 349 -24.58 27.21 15.08
N PRO A 350 -24.63 27.54 16.40
CA PRO A 350 -25.70 28.24 17.12
C PRO A 350 -25.63 29.77 17.06
N LYS A 351 -24.49 30.39 16.69
CA LYS A 351 -24.34 31.85 16.69
C LYS A 351 -24.99 32.53 15.48
N SER A 352 -24.90 31.93 14.30
CA SER A 352 -25.50 32.39 13.01
C SER A 352 -25.23 33.90 12.70
N ASP A 353 -24.02 34.38 13.01
CA ASP A 353 -23.61 35.77 12.68
C ASP A 353 -23.08 35.86 11.24
N THR A 354 -23.96 35.62 10.29
CA THR A 354 -23.63 35.62 8.85
C THR A 354 -23.11 36.99 8.39
N ARG A 355 -23.73 38.09 8.84
CA ARG A 355 -23.32 39.47 8.45
C ARG A 355 -21.98 39.90 9.03
N GLY A 356 -21.71 39.55 10.29
CA GLY A 356 -20.42 39.81 10.94
C GLY A 356 -19.31 38.99 10.27
N ALA A 357 -19.53 37.71 10.07
CA ALA A 357 -18.60 36.81 9.39
C ALA A 357 -18.30 37.29 7.96
N ALA A 358 -19.29 37.72 7.19
CA ALA A 358 -19.09 38.26 5.84
C ALA A 358 -18.18 39.49 5.83
N ARG A 359 -18.43 40.45 6.75
CA ARG A 359 -17.55 41.64 6.88
C ARG A 359 -16.12 41.30 7.28
N GLN A 360 -15.94 40.32 8.17
CA GLN A 360 -14.61 39.87 8.59
C GLN A 360 -13.87 39.23 7.41
N VAL A 361 -14.51 38.32 6.67
CA VAL A 361 -13.89 37.66 5.50
C VAL A 361 -13.52 38.68 4.43
N LEU A 362 -14.44 39.57 4.03
CA LEU A 362 -14.17 40.57 3.00
C LEU A 362 -13.06 41.53 3.42
N GLY A 363 -13.04 41.95 4.69
CA GLY A 363 -11.97 42.77 5.24
C GLY A 363 -10.60 42.10 5.25
N MET A 364 -10.55 40.79 5.56
CA MET A 364 -9.32 40.01 5.49
C MET A 364 -8.85 39.84 4.04
N VAL A 365 -9.77 39.53 3.11
CA VAL A 365 -9.47 39.39 1.67
C VAL A 365 -8.81 40.66 1.13
N GLU A 366 -9.40 41.83 1.39
CA GLU A 366 -8.86 43.12 0.96
C GLU A 366 -7.51 43.45 1.63
N LYS A 367 -7.46 43.33 2.97
CA LYS A 367 -6.27 43.71 3.76
C LYS A 367 -5.04 42.87 3.41
N TYR A 368 -5.20 41.56 3.21
CA TYR A 368 -4.08 40.65 2.97
C TYR A 368 -3.92 40.29 1.49
N GLY A 369 -4.80 40.81 0.61
CA GLY A 369 -4.74 40.57 -0.84
C GLY A 369 -4.91 39.09 -1.20
N ILE A 370 -5.90 38.44 -0.61
CA ILE A 370 -6.15 37.00 -0.84
C ILE A 370 -6.58 36.76 -2.29
N GLU A 371 -6.00 35.77 -2.93
CA GLU A 371 -6.25 35.38 -4.31
C GLU A 371 -7.09 34.09 -4.47
N ALA A 372 -7.13 33.27 -3.41
CA ALA A 372 -7.92 32.03 -3.36
C ALA A 372 -8.30 31.64 -1.94
N ILE A 373 -9.38 30.89 -1.78
CA ILE A 373 -9.85 30.37 -0.49
C ILE A 373 -9.86 28.85 -0.53
N ALA A 374 -9.24 28.22 0.47
CA ALA A 374 -9.25 26.78 0.69
C ALA A 374 -10.18 26.44 1.85
N VAL A 375 -11.19 25.61 1.63
CA VAL A 375 -12.12 25.15 2.66
C VAL A 375 -11.90 23.66 2.89
N GLY A 376 -11.66 23.23 4.14
CA GLY A 376 -11.57 21.82 4.49
C GLY A 376 -12.85 21.05 4.15
N ASN A 377 -12.75 19.80 3.75
CA ASN A 377 -13.90 18.97 3.33
C ASN A 377 -14.63 18.28 4.49
N GLY A 378 -14.36 18.63 5.74
CA GLY A 378 -15.01 18.05 6.92
C GLY A 378 -16.39 18.63 7.24
N THR A 379 -16.72 18.56 8.54
CA THR A 379 -18.02 19.03 9.05
C THR A 379 -18.25 20.50 8.73
N ALA A 380 -19.44 20.86 8.25
CA ALA A 380 -19.84 22.23 7.83
C ALA A 380 -19.11 22.77 6.58
N SER A 381 -18.42 21.94 5.83
CA SER A 381 -17.69 22.34 4.61
C SER A 381 -18.61 22.95 3.55
N ARG A 382 -19.74 22.33 3.31
CA ARG A 382 -20.71 22.75 2.28
C ARG A 382 -21.38 24.05 2.64
N GLU A 383 -21.85 24.17 3.87
CA GLU A 383 -22.46 25.38 4.40
C GLU A 383 -21.47 26.55 4.38
N THR A 384 -20.19 26.27 4.71
CA THR A 384 -19.14 27.29 4.67
C THR A 384 -18.81 27.69 3.23
N SER A 385 -18.77 26.74 2.29
CA SER A 385 -18.54 27.03 0.88
C SER A 385 -19.69 27.81 0.26
N ALA A 386 -20.95 27.46 0.59
CA ALA A 386 -22.15 28.21 0.16
C ALA A 386 -22.11 29.64 0.72
N PHE A 387 -21.86 29.79 2.03
CA PHE A 387 -21.70 31.11 2.67
C PHE A 387 -20.64 31.98 1.96
N LEU A 388 -19.47 31.42 1.67
CA LEU A 388 -18.40 32.18 1.00
C LEU A 388 -18.77 32.61 -0.43
N LYS A 389 -19.54 31.81 -1.16
CA LYS A 389 -20.03 32.16 -2.50
C LYS A 389 -21.09 33.32 -2.48
N GLU A 390 -21.86 33.42 -1.41
CA GLU A 390 -22.94 34.42 -1.27
C GLU A 390 -22.49 35.79 -0.74
N ILE A 391 -21.32 35.90 -0.13
CA ILE A 391 -20.88 37.16 0.52
C ILE A 391 -20.36 38.22 -0.47
N GLY A 392 -20.37 37.98 -1.78
CA GLY A 392 -19.97 38.97 -2.78
C GLY A 392 -18.45 39.13 -2.95
N LEU A 393 -17.70 38.03 -2.92
CA LEU A 393 -16.28 37.99 -3.27
C LEU A 393 -16.04 38.46 -4.71
N ASP A 394 -14.85 39.01 -5.00
CA ASP A 394 -14.44 39.28 -6.38
C ASP A 394 -14.49 37.94 -7.18
N PRO A 395 -15.11 37.93 -8.38
CA PRO A 395 -15.19 36.73 -9.22
C PRO A 395 -13.85 36.05 -9.55
N LYS A 396 -12.75 36.76 -9.39
CA LYS A 396 -11.40 36.22 -9.55
C LYS A 396 -10.93 35.37 -8.38
N ILE A 397 -11.60 35.47 -7.23
CA ILE A 397 -11.25 34.72 -6.02
C ILE A 397 -12.11 33.46 -5.99
N HIS A 398 -11.48 32.33 -6.28
CA HIS A 398 -12.15 31.03 -6.30
C HIS A 398 -12.09 30.36 -4.92
N VAL A 399 -13.18 29.68 -4.57
CA VAL A 399 -13.28 28.86 -3.36
C VAL A 399 -13.06 27.39 -3.74
N PHE A 400 -12.06 26.77 -3.15
CA PHE A 400 -11.70 25.37 -3.38
C PHE A 400 -12.00 24.53 -2.14
N VAL A 401 -12.55 23.34 -2.34
CA VAL A 401 -12.66 22.35 -1.28
C VAL A 401 -11.41 21.48 -1.28
N VAL A 402 -10.77 21.35 -0.12
CA VAL A 402 -9.49 20.67 0.06
C VAL A 402 -9.65 19.55 1.08
N SER A 403 -9.05 18.38 0.85
CA SER A 403 -9.04 17.31 1.84
C SER A 403 -8.35 17.76 3.13
N GLU A 404 -9.00 17.55 4.27
CA GLU A 404 -8.44 17.80 5.60
C GLU A 404 -7.88 16.53 6.26
N ASP A 405 -7.85 15.38 5.57
CA ASP A 405 -7.34 14.13 6.10
C ASP A 405 -5.93 14.29 6.69
N GLY A 406 -5.78 13.88 7.95
CA GLY A 406 -4.53 14.05 8.69
C GLY A 406 -4.18 15.49 9.11
N ALA A 407 -5.02 16.53 8.84
CA ALA A 407 -4.75 17.90 9.30
C ALA A 407 -4.75 18.01 10.83
N SER A 408 -5.61 17.28 11.50
CA SER A 408 -5.62 17.17 12.97
C SER A 408 -4.34 16.51 13.51
N VAL A 409 -3.82 15.50 12.82
CA VAL A 409 -2.55 14.84 13.18
C VAL A 409 -1.39 15.83 13.01
N TYR A 410 -1.34 16.53 11.87
CA TYR A 410 -0.34 17.58 11.66
C TYR A 410 -0.41 18.63 12.77
N SER A 411 -1.58 19.18 13.07
CA SER A 411 -1.74 20.27 14.05
C SER A 411 -1.23 19.92 15.45
N ALA A 412 -1.33 18.63 15.84
CA ALA A 412 -0.83 18.11 17.11
C ALA A 412 0.64 17.65 17.04
N SER A 413 1.26 17.59 15.86
CA SER A 413 2.61 17.05 15.65
C SER A 413 3.71 17.94 16.22
N GLU A 414 4.90 17.39 16.42
CA GLU A 414 6.11 18.13 16.77
C GLU A 414 6.48 19.13 15.68
N VAL A 415 6.33 18.75 14.42
CA VAL A 415 6.58 19.61 13.25
C VAL A 415 5.76 20.87 13.29
N ALA A 416 4.46 20.75 13.55
CA ALA A 416 3.57 21.91 13.63
C ALA A 416 3.87 22.80 14.85
N ARG A 417 4.33 22.21 15.97
CA ARG A 417 4.78 22.97 17.15
C ARG A 417 6.08 23.74 16.88
N GLU A 418 7.00 23.18 16.11
CA GLU A 418 8.23 23.86 15.68
C GLU A 418 7.93 25.00 14.69
N GLU A 419 7.03 24.78 13.71
CA GLU A 419 6.65 25.80 12.73
C GLU A 419 5.84 26.95 13.37
N PHE A 420 4.97 26.63 14.32
CA PHE A 420 4.06 27.58 14.99
C PHE A 420 4.07 27.40 16.51
N PRO A 421 5.17 27.79 17.19
CA PRO A 421 5.33 27.55 18.64
C PRO A 421 4.35 28.35 19.49
N LYS A 422 3.81 29.47 18.99
CA LYS A 422 2.90 30.37 19.70
C LYS A 422 1.42 30.12 19.40
N GLU A 423 1.13 29.35 18.35
CA GLU A 423 -0.23 29.11 17.86
C GLU A 423 -0.80 27.81 18.41
N ASP A 424 -2.10 27.75 18.61
CA ASP A 424 -2.78 26.54 19.05
C ASP A 424 -3.06 25.55 17.89
N VAL A 425 -3.60 24.39 18.22
CA VAL A 425 -3.88 23.32 17.26
C VAL A 425 -4.89 23.73 16.18
N THR A 426 -5.82 24.65 16.50
CA THR A 426 -6.88 25.07 15.57
C THR A 426 -6.34 25.98 14.49
N VAL A 427 -5.40 26.88 14.86
CA VAL A 427 -4.68 27.74 13.91
C VAL A 427 -3.86 26.89 12.95
N ARG A 428 -3.09 25.93 13.49
CA ARG A 428 -2.23 25.04 12.70
C ARG A 428 -3.03 24.22 11.71
N GLY A 429 -4.25 23.77 12.07
CA GLY A 429 -5.19 23.08 11.18
C GLY A 429 -5.58 23.92 9.97
N ALA A 430 -6.05 25.15 10.20
CA ALA A 430 -6.45 26.08 9.15
C ALA A 430 -5.28 26.46 8.23
N VAL A 431 -4.07 26.64 8.77
CA VAL A 431 -2.84 26.88 8.00
C VAL A 431 -2.55 25.67 7.09
N SER A 432 -2.64 24.45 7.60
CA SER A 432 -2.40 23.24 6.82
C SER A 432 -3.38 23.11 5.65
N ILE A 433 -4.67 23.40 5.87
CA ILE A 433 -5.68 23.40 4.80
C ILE A 433 -5.31 24.40 3.69
N GLY A 434 -4.91 25.63 4.04
CA GLY A 434 -4.45 26.61 3.07
C GLY A 434 -3.21 26.18 2.29
N ARG A 435 -2.21 25.62 2.98
CA ARG A 435 -0.96 25.14 2.37
C ARG A 435 -1.16 23.93 1.46
N ARG A 436 -2.15 23.06 1.75
CA ARG A 436 -2.49 21.94 0.88
C ARG A 436 -3.05 22.38 -0.47
N LEU A 437 -3.76 23.50 -0.53
CA LEU A 437 -4.16 24.10 -1.80
C LEU A 437 -2.96 24.65 -2.56
N MET A 438 -1.99 25.25 -1.85
CA MET A 438 -0.77 25.77 -2.47
C MET A 438 0.11 24.67 -3.05
N ASP A 439 0.43 23.64 -2.25
CA ASP A 439 1.17 22.45 -2.67
C ASP A 439 0.83 21.24 -1.77
N PRO A 440 -0.03 20.31 -2.23
CA PRO A 440 -0.42 19.12 -1.47
C PRO A 440 0.77 18.27 -1.04
N LEU A 441 1.71 18.02 -1.96
CA LEU A 441 2.88 17.18 -1.70
C LEU A 441 3.75 17.78 -0.58
N ALA A 442 4.09 19.06 -0.68
CA ALA A 442 4.96 19.74 0.28
C ALA A 442 4.37 19.76 1.70
N GLU A 443 3.05 19.79 1.82
CA GLU A 443 2.38 19.78 3.13
C GLU A 443 2.16 18.37 3.69
N LEU A 444 1.67 17.43 2.87
CA LEU A 444 1.33 16.07 3.31
C LEU A 444 2.54 15.24 3.74
N VAL A 445 3.72 15.50 3.18
CA VAL A 445 4.96 14.80 3.60
C VAL A 445 5.42 15.12 5.03
N LYS A 446 4.80 16.12 5.68
CA LYS A 446 5.12 16.49 7.07
C LYS A 446 4.53 15.56 8.12
N ILE A 447 3.58 14.71 7.74
CA ILE A 447 2.91 13.74 8.61
C ILE A 447 3.22 12.31 8.19
N ASP A 448 3.07 11.37 9.12
CA ASP A 448 3.20 9.95 8.80
C ASP A 448 2.15 9.58 7.73
N PRO A 449 2.54 8.99 6.60
CA PRO A 449 1.60 8.60 5.53
C PRO A 449 0.44 7.73 6.01
N LYS A 450 0.64 6.90 7.05
CA LYS A 450 -0.44 6.12 7.68
C LYS A 450 -1.51 6.97 8.37
N SER A 451 -1.22 8.23 8.65
CA SER A 451 -2.18 9.16 9.27
C SER A 451 -3.04 9.87 8.23
N ILE A 452 -2.78 9.68 6.94
CA ILE A 452 -3.60 10.17 5.84
C ILE A 452 -4.70 9.13 5.58
N GLY A 453 -5.95 9.55 5.55
CA GLY A 453 -7.09 8.68 5.25
C GLY A 453 -7.10 8.27 3.78
N VAL A 454 -6.68 7.04 3.47
CA VAL A 454 -6.59 6.52 2.10
C VAL A 454 -7.46 5.30 1.84
N GLY A 455 -8.21 4.84 2.87
CA GLY A 455 -9.15 3.73 2.68
C GLY A 455 -9.79 3.19 3.95
N GLN A 456 -10.95 2.57 3.79
CA GLN A 456 -11.83 2.14 4.89
C GLN A 456 -11.21 1.09 5.82
N TYR A 457 -10.35 0.21 5.30
CA TYR A 457 -9.73 -0.90 6.07
C TYR A 457 -8.25 -0.66 6.37
N GLN A 458 -7.80 0.59 6.32
CA GLN A 458 -6.40 0.96 6.51
C GLN A 458 -5.81 0.49 7.85
N HIS A 459 -6.63 0.44 8.90
CA HIS A 459 -6.21 -0.01 10.24
C HIS A 459 -6.30 -1.54 10.45
N ASP A 460 -6.88 -2.28 9.50
CA ASP A 460 -7.10 -3.74 9.61
C ASP A 460 -6.06 -4.56 8.85
N VAL A 461 -5.28 -3.94 7.96
CA VAL A 461 -4.20 -4.57 7.21
C VAL A 461 -2.91 -4.63 8.05
N ASP A 462 -1.91 -5.39 7.58
CA ASP A 462 -0.59 -5.40 8.21
C ASP A 462 0.02 -4.00 8.22
N GLN A 463 0.25 -3.46 9.42
CA GLN A 463 0.70 -2.08 9.62
C GLN A 463 2.17 -1.85 9.22
N THR A 464 2.97 -2.90 9.17
CA THR A 464 4.38 -2.83 8.76
C THR A 464 4.48 -2.77 7.25
N GLU A 465 3.75 -3.65 6.55
CA GLU A 465 3.66 -3.65 5.10
C GLU A 465 3.00 -2.37 4.58
N LEU A 466 1.92 -1.91 5.23
CA LEU A 466 1.26 -0.65 4.92
C LEU A 466 2.25 0.51 4.98
N LYS A 467 2.96 0.67 6.10
CA LYS A 467 3.92 1.77 6.26
C LYS A 467 4.98 1.75 5.16
N LYS A 468 5.57 0.59 4.90
CA LYS A 468 6.60 0.42 3.88
C LYS A 468 6.08 0.81 2.49
N SER A 469 4.89 0.35 2.12
CA SER A 469 4.26 0.67 0.85
C SER A 469 3.96 2.17 0.70
N LEU A 470 3.39 2.79 1.73
CA LEU A 470 3.08 4.22 1.70
C LEU A 470 4.35 5.09 1.69
N ASP A 471 5.40 4.74 2.44
CA ASP A 471 6.69 5.45 2.41
C ASP A 471 7.32 5.39 1.00
N MET A 472 7.27 4.24 0.32
CA MET A 472 7.73 4.11 -1.07
C MET A 472 6.94 5.01 -2.03
N VAL A 473 5.62 5.13 -1.84
CA VAL A 473 4.79 6.05 -2.65
C VAL A 473 5.20 7.50 -2.45
N VAL A 474 5.43 7.92 -1.20
CA VAL A 474 5.89 9.29 -0.92
C VAL A 474 7.24 9.55 -1.58
N GLU A 475 8.20 8.64 -1.44
CA GLU A 475 9.51 8.75 -2.08
C GLU A 475 9.39 8.85 -3.61
N SER A 476 8.57 7.98 -4.22
CA SER A 476 8.28 8.00 -5.66
C SER A 476 7.70 9.35 -6.11
N CYS A 477 6.68 9.86 -5.43
CA CYS A 477 6.03 11.13 -5.78
C CYS A 477 6.99 12.31 -5.67
N VAL A 478 7.76 12.40 -4.58
CA VAL A 478 8.74 13.48 -4.34
C VAL A 478 9.81 13.51 -5.44
N ASN A 479 10.33 12.34 -5.81
CA ASN A 479 11.37 12.24 -6.84
C ASN A 479 10.81 12.42 -8.26
N THR A 480 9.54 12.09 -8.51
CA THR A 480 8.87 12.34 -9.78
C THR A 480 8.65 13.84 -10.03
N VAL A 481 8.15 14.55 -9.03
CA VAL A 481 7.92 16.01 -9.12
C VAL A 481 9.25 16.77 -9.15
N GLY A 482 10.22 16.33 -8.35
CA GLY A 482 11.47 17.06 -8.11
C GLY A 482 11.28 18.16 -7.07
N VAL A 483 12.34 18.53 -6.38
CA VAL A 483 12.31 19.35 -5.19
C VAL A 483 13.13 20.62 -5.37
N ASN A 484 12.55 21.79 -5.10
CA ASN A 484 13.28 23.04 -5.07
C ASN A 484 14.20 23.08 -3.84
N LEU A 485 15.51 23.07 -4.07
CA LEU A 485 16.54 23.00 -3.04
C LEU A 485 16.50 24.21 -2.07
N ASN A 486 16.09 25.37 -2.57
CA ASN A 486 16.10 26.61 -1.79
C ASN A 486 14.84 26.83 -0.95
N THR A 487 13.72 26.19 -1.29
CA THR A 487 12.43 26.41 -0.58
C THR A 487 11.95 25.18 0.19
N ALA A 488 12.47 23.99 -0.14
CA ALA A 488 11.99 22.73 0.44
C ALA A 488 12.21 22.67 1.96
N SER A 489 11.22 22.11 2.66
CA SER A 489 11.34 21.78 4.07
C SER A 489 12.31 20.61 4.30
N ARG A 490 12.83 20.47 5.53
CA ARG A 490 13.66 19.32 5.90
C ARG A 490 12.92 17.99 5.69
N HIS A 491 11.61 17.98 5.90
CA HIS A 491 10.77 16.79 5.76
C HIS A 491 10.67 16.35 4.30
N LEU A 492 10.41 17.31 3.39
CA LEU A 492 10.37 17.03 1.96
C LEU A 492 11.73 16.53 1.44
N LEU A 493 12.82 17.15 1.88
CA LEU A 493 14.19 16.74 1.52
C LEU A 493 14.53 15.31 1.97
N THR A 494 13.97 14.83 3.08
CA THR A 494 14.26 13.48 3.58
C THR A 494 13.78 12.38 2.60
N TYR A 495 12.77 12.65 1.79
CA TYR A 495 12.26 11.73 0.76
C TYR A 495 12.96 11.85 -0.59
N VAL A 496 13.90 12.78 -0.73
CA VAL A 496 14.72 12.86 -1.95
C VAL A 496 15.72 11.69 -1.97
N SER A 497 15.79 11.00 -3.08
CA SER A 497 16.68 9.87 -3.32
C SER A 497 18.08 10.09 -2.75
N GLY A 498 18.57 9.15 -1.96
CA GLY A 498 19.90 9.19 -1.33
C GLY A 498 20.07 10.13 -0.13
N LEU A 499 19.07 10.98 0.18
CA LEU A 499 19.06 11.80 1.40
C LEU A 499 18.46 11.05 2.59
N ASN A 500 18.79 11.50 3.78
CA ASN A 500 18.21 11.05 5.05
C ASN A 500 17.97 12.27 5.96
N ALA A 501 17.33 12.06 7.10
CA ALA A 501 16.99 13.13 8.03
C ALA A 501 18.19 14.02 8.44
N THR A 502 19.38 13.43 8.58
CA THR A 502 20.61 14.17 8.94
C THR A 502 21.10 15.04 7.78
N THR A 503 21.18 14.49 6.57
CA THR A 503 21.61 15.23 5.37
C THR A 503 20.59 16.31 4.99
N ALA A 504 19.30 16.02 5.08
CA ALA A 504 18.21 16.99 4.86
C ALA A 504 18.32 18.18 5.83
N LYS A 505 18.54 17.91 7.13
CA LYS A 505 18.78 18.95 8.14
C LYS A 505 20.02 19.80 7.81
N ASN A 506 21.12 19.16 7.41
CA ASN A 506 22.35 19.84 7.08
C ASN A 506 22.20 20.73 5.83
N ILE A 507 21.41 20.34 4.84
CA ILE A 507 21.10 21.16 3.67
C ILE A 507 20.36 22.45 4.11
N VAL A 508 19.35 22.32 4.97
CA VAL A 508 18.59 23.48 5.48
C VAL A 508 19.51 24.41 6.27
N LEU A 509 20.30 23.89 7.21
CA LEU A 509 21.26 24.69 7.98
C LEU A 509 22.31 25.37 7.10
N TYR A 510 22.80 24.67 6.07
CA TYR A 510 23.78 25.26 5.16
C TYR A 510 23.21 26.46 4.40
N ARG A 511 21.97 26.38 3.87
CA ARG A 511 21.35 27.53 3.18
C ARG A 511 21.01 28.68 4.12
N GLU A 512 20.66 28.42 5.38
CA GLU A 512 20.45 29.46 6.39
C GLU A 512 21.73 30.23 6.70
N GLN A 513 22.86 29.56 6.75
CA GLN A 513 24.16 30.15 7.08
C GLN A 513 24.87 30.79 5.87
N ASN A 514 24.72 30.26 4.67
CA ASN A 514 25.47 30.65 3.48
C ASN A 514 24.63 31.30 2.39
N GLY A 515 23.30 31.41 2.61
CA GLY A 515 22.35 31.89 1.61
C GLY A 515 21.89 30.78 0.65
N PRO A 516 21.04 31.11 -0.34
CA PRO A 516 20.48 30.14 -1.26
C PRO A 516 21.55 29.51 -2.15
N PHE A 517 21.39 28.22 -2.45
CA PHE A 517 22.22 27.51 -3.40
C PHE A 517 22.10 28.11 -4.80
N ARG A 518 23.21 28.28 -5.49
CA ARG A 518 23.29 28.81 -6.85
C ARG A 518 23.70 27.75 -7.88
N SER A 519 24.10 26.57 -7.40
CA SER A 519 24.42 25.42 -8.23
C SER A 519 24.27 24.11 -7.45
N ARG A 520 23.97 23.02 -8.15
CA ARG A 520 23.96 21.67 -7.55
C ARG A 520 25.33 21.27 -7.00
N ALA A 521 26.40 21.77 -7.60
CA ALA A 521 27.77 21.49 -7.16
C ALA A 521 28.06 21.96 -5.71
N GLU A 522 27.33 22.98 -5.24
CA GLU A 522 27.46 23.48 -3.87
C GLU A 522 26.98 22.48 -2.81
N LEU A 523 26.13 21.51 -3.19
CA LEU A 523 25.73 20.41 -2.29
C LEU A 523 26.93 19.61 -1.76
N LYS A 524 28.01 19.52 -2.53
CA LYS A 524 29.26 18.85 -2.09
C LYS A 524 29.92 19.51 -0.89
N LYS A 525 29.54 20.77 -0.56
CA LYS A 525 30.01 21.50 0.61
C LYS A 525 29.18 21.25 1.87
N VAL A 526 28.03 20.60 1.72
CA VAL A 526 27.14 20.30 2.83
C VAL A 526 27.74 19.19 3.69
N PRO A 527 27.84 19.36 5.03
CA PRO A 527 28.40 18.36 5.92
C PRO A 527 27.64 17.02 5.81
N ARG A 528 28.39 15.90 5.78
CA ARG A 528 27.90 14.52 5.66
C ARG A 528 27.20 14.17 4.33
N LEU A 529 27.22 15.04 3.34
CA LEU A 529 26.75 14.76 2.00
C LEU A 529 27.94 14.27 1.16
N GLY A 530 28.13 12.95 1.14
CA GLY A 530 29.25 12.31 0.43
C GLY A 530 29.02 12.22 -1.10
N PRO A 531 30.04 11.80 -1.86
CA PRO A 531 29.94 11.68 -3.32
C PRO A 531 28.80 10.76 -3.79
N ALA A 532 28.61 9.61 -3.15
CA ALA A 532 27.54 8.66 -3.47
C ALA A 532 26.14 9.30 -3.24
N THR A 533 25.96 9.99 -2.12
CA THR A 533 24.72 10.72 -1.81
C THR A 533 24.46 11.82 -2.84
N PHE A 534 25.51 12.58 -3.21
CA PHE A 534 25.39 13.61 -4.25
C PHE A 534 24.91 13.03 -5.59
N VAL A 535 25.50 11.91 -6.03
CA VAL A 535 25.09 11.25 -7.28
C VAL A 535 23.61 10.86 -7.20
N GLN A 536 23.16 10.29 -6.10
CA GLN A 536 21.76 9.86 -6.01
C GLN A 536 20.76 11.00 -5.91
N CYS A 537 21.07 12.12 -5.23
CA CYS A 537 20.10 13.19 -4.98
C CYS A 537 20.10 14.31 -6.04
N ALA A 538 21.24 14.58 -6.69
CA ALA A 538 21.42 15.79 -7.48
C ALA A 538 20.43 15.94 -8.65
N GLY A 539 20.04 14.82 -9.29
CA GLY A 539 19.10 14.84 -10.40
C GLY A 539 17.67 15.20 -10.00
N PHE A 540 17.31 15.04 -8.73
CA PHE A 540 15.97 15.29 -8.20
C PHE A 540 15.80 16.69 -7.56
N LEU A 541 16.90 17.39 -7.32
CA LEU A 541 16.91 18.72 -6.74
C LEU A 541 16.93 19.79 -7.83
N ARG A 542 16.12 20.84 -7.70
CA ARG A 542 15.95 21.94 -8.64
C ARG A 542 16.41 23.25 -8.03
N ILE A 543 17.05 24.10 -8.84
CA ILE A 543 17.45 25.46 -8.48
C ILE A 543 16.98 26.38 -9.60
N PRO A 544 15.80 27.03 -9.50
CA PRO A 544 15.24 27.86 -10.56
C PRO A 544 16.18 28.96 -11.07
N ASP A 545 16.87 29.63 -10.14
CA ASP A 545 17.77 30.77 -10.44
C ASP A 545 19.25 30.35 -10.49
N ALA A 546 19.53 29.12 -10.93
CA ALA A 546 20.88 28.60 -10.99
C ALA A 546 21.72 29.26 -12.09
N LYS A 547 23.05 29.32 -11.87
CA LYS A 547 24.01 29.78 -12.90
C LYS A 547 24.02 28.87 -14.13
N ASN A 548 23.89 27.55 -13.90
CA ASN A 548 23.72 26.57 -14.97
C ASN A 548 22.23 26.26 -15.14
N PRO A 549 21.63 26.54 -16.30
CA PRO A 549 20.19 26.30 -16.51
C PRO A 549 19.80 24.81 -16.36
N LEU A 550 20.74 23.87 -16.51
CA LEU A 550 20.49 22.44 -16.29
C LEU A 550 20.24 22.10 -14.81
N ASP A 551 20.66 22.95 -13.87
CA ASP A 551 20.38 22.77 -12.45
C ASP A 551 18.89 22.96 -12.11
N ASN A 552 18.11 23.56 -13.02
CA ASN A 552 16.64 23.62 -12.94
C ASN A 552 15.95 22.58 -13.83
N SER A 553 16.58 21.45 -14.08
CA SER A 553 16.02 20.39 -14.93
C SER A 553 16.16 19.01 -14.27
N ALA A 554 15.55 17.97 -14.83
CA ALA A 554 15.77 16.60 -14.39
C ALA A 554 17.01 15.95 -15.03
N VAL A 555 17.79 16.67 -15.83
CA VAL A 555 19.05 16.17 -16.38
C VAL A 555 20.03 15.93 -15.24
N HIS A 556 20.60 14.72 -15.20
CA HIS A 556 21.58 14.37 -14.18
C HIS A 556 22.92 15.07 -14.43
N PRO A 557 23.67 15.52 -13.39
CA PRO A 557 24.97 16.18 -13.57
C PRO A 557 25.98 15.35 -14.37
N GLU A 558 25.93 14.03 -14.31
CA GLU A 558 26.79 13.13 -15.11
C GLU A 558 26.55 13.29 -16.62
N SER A 559 25.39 13.79 -17.04
CA SER A 559 25.02 13.97 -18.45
C SER A 559 25.20 15.42 -18.95
N TYR A 560 25.67 16.35 -18.12
CA TYR A 560 25.82 17.75 -18.49
C TYR A 560 26.77 17.97 -19.68
N ASP A 561 27.84 17.20 -19.75
CA ASP A 561 28.81 17.31 -20.83
C ASP A 561 28.23 16.87 -22.20
N ILE A 562 27.26 15.95 -22.19
CA ILE A 562 26.54 15.55 -23.41
C ILE A 562 25.68 16.70 -23.90
N VAL A 563 24.95 17.37 -23.01
CA VAL A 563 24.12 18.54 -23.40
C VAL A 563 24.98 19.70 -23.85
N LYS A 564 26.14 19.94 -23.23
CA LYS A 564 27.11 20.97 -23.72
C LYS A 564 27.60 20.64 -25.13
N ARG A 565 27.97 19.39 -25.40
CA ARG A 565 28.36 18.95 -26.74
C ARG A 565 27.22 19.12 -27.76
N MET A 566 25.98 18.81 -27.38
CA MET A 566 24.84 19.09 -28.26
C MET A 566 24.69 20.56 -28.60
N ALA A 567 24.90 21.46 -27.63
CA ALA A 567 24.87 22.91 -27.84
C ALA A 567 26.05 23.38 -28.71
N GLU A 568 27.26 22.92 -28.47
CA GLU A 568 28.48 23.21 -29.24
C GLU A 568 28.34 22.79 -30.70
N ASP A 569 27.85 21.56 -30.97
CA ASP A 569 27.60 21.05 -32.33
C ASP A 569 26.57 21.87 -33.11
N LYS A 570 25.70 22.60 -32.40
CA LYS A 570 24.71 23.51 -32.96
C LYS A 570 25.18 24.98 -32.98
N GLY A 571 26.39 25.27 -32.49
CA GLY A 571 26.93 26.63 -32.44
C GLY A 571 26.16 27.56 -31.48
N CYS A 572 25.57 27.03 -30.41
CA CYS A 572 24.77 27.78 -29.44
C CYS A 572 25.15 27.50 -27.99
N THR A 573 24.67 28.31 -27.06
CA THR A 573 24.77 28.04 -25.63
C THR A 573 23.70 27.05 -25.18
N VAL A 574 23.92 26.38 -24.04
CA VAL A 574 22.91 25.48 -23.42
C VAL A 574 21.60 26.21 -23.16
N GLN A 575 21.65 27.49 -22.78
CA GLN A 575 20.47 28.31 -22.55
C GLN A 575 19.69 28.57 -23.84
N GLN A 576 20.39 28.83 -24.94
CA GLN A 576 19.77 28.99 -26.25
C GLN A 576 19.19 27.67 -26.75
N LEU A 577 19.91 26.56 -26.54
CA LEU A 577 19.40 25.24 -26.89
C LEU A 577 18.09 24.90 -26.16
N ILE A 578 17.97 25.25 -24.88
CA ILE A 578 16.74 25.06 -24.09
C ILE A 578 15.60 25.95 -24.59
N ALA A 579 15.89 27.17 -25.00
CA ALA A 579 14.88 28.13 -25.46
C ALA A 579 14.33 27.81 -26.86
N ASP A 580 15.15 27.23 -27.76
CA ASP A 580 14.82 27.02 -29.18
C ASP A 580 14.37 25.56 -29.43
N LYS A 581 13.04 25.36 -29.47
CA LYS A 581 12.43 24.05 -29.76
C LYS A 581 12.69 23.53 -31.17
N ASP A 582 12.88 24.41 -32.16
CA ASP A 582 13.13 23.99 -33.54
C ASP A 582 14.57 23.53 -33.70
N LEU A 583 15.50 24.18 -33.01
CA LEU A 583 16.88 23.74 -32.93
C LEU A 583 16.98 22.34 -32.29
N GLN A 584 16.21 22.10 -31.19
CA GLN A 584 16.16 20.81 -30.53
C GLN A 584 15.72 19.66 -31.45
N LYS A 585 14.74 19.89 -32.34
CA LYS A 585 14.28 18.89 -33.33
C LYS A 585 15.35 18.48 -34.34
N THR A 586 16.37 19.32 -34.57
CA THR A 586 17.46 19.02 -35.48
C THR A 586 18.56 18.15 -34.89
N ILE A 587 18.50 17.84 -33.61
CA ILE A 587 19.50 17.02 -32.90
C ILE A 587 19.30 15.54 -33.26
N LYS A 588 20.34 14.90 -33.79
CA LYS A 588 20.38 13.47 -34.07
C LYS A 588 20.97 12.74 -32.84
N LEU A 589 20.13 12.11 -32.05
CA LEU A 589 20.52 11.49 -30.74
C LEU A 589 21.55 10.37 -30.90
N ASP A 590 21.52 9.63 -32.01
CA ASP A 590 22.45 8.52 -32.28
C ASP A 590 23.93 8.95 -32.20
N ARG A 591 24.24 10.23 -32.47
CA ARG A 591 25.61 10.77 -32.41
C ARG A 591 26.15 10.91 -30.98
N TYR A 592 25.28 10.92 -29.97
CA TYR A 592 25.61 11.17 -28.58
C TYR A 592 25.55 9.90 -27.73
N VAL A 593 25.24 8.76 -28.34
CA VAL A 593 25.25 7.46 -27.66
C VAL A 593 26.68 7.14 -27.24
N THR A 594 26.84 6.76 -25.98
CA THR A 594 28.09 6.32 -25.36
C THR A 594 27.87 5.01 -24.61
N PRO A 595 28.89 4.29 -24.21
CA PRO A 595 28.73 3.09 -23.36
C PRO A 595 27.97 3.34 -22.04
N ALA A 596 28.04 4.57 -21.51
CA ALA A 596 27.41 4.97 -20.26
C ALA A 596 26.02 5.61 -20.46
N VAL A 597 25.70 6.16 -21.64
CA VAL A 597 24.46 6.88 -21.92
C VAL A 597 23.90 6.40 -23.26
N GLY A 598 22.82 5.65 -23.20
CA GLY A 598 22.13 5.11 -24.36
C GLY A 598 20.94 5.97 -24.82
N MET A 599 20.18 5.44 -25.77
CA MET A 599 18.98 6.11 -26.33
C MET A 599 17.92 6.42 -25.27
N PRO A 600 17.61 5.56 -24.29
CA PRO A 600 16.63 5.88 -23.25
C PRO A 600 16.98 7.16 -22.49
N THR A 601 18.21 7.28 -22.00
CA THR A 601 18.66 8.48 -21.28
C THR A 601 18.70 9.72 -22.20
N LEU A 602 19.13 9.60 -23.45
CA LEU A 602 19.14 10.71 -24.40
C LEU A 602 17.72 11.20 -24.72
N THR A 603 16.76 10.29 -24.82
CA THR A 603 15.33 10.64 -25.01
C THR A 603 14.80 11.41 -23.81
N ASP A 604 15.10 10.97 -22.57
CA ASP A 604 14.71 11.66 -21.35
C ASP A 604 15.34 13.06 -21.27
N ILE A 605 16.63 13.19 -21.62
CA ILE A 605 17.32 14.49 -21.68
C ILE A 605 16.60 15.43 -22.65
N MET A 606 16.25 14.97 -23.86
CA MET A 606 15.56 15.81 -24.80
C MET A 606 14.16 16.21 -24.35
N ALA A 607 13.41 15.30 -23.76
CA ALA A 607 12.11 15.60 -23.20
C ALA A 607 12.20 16.68 -22.10
N GLU A 608 13.23 16.62 -21.28
CA GLU A 608 13.49 17.59 -20.21
C GLU A 608 13.96 18.96 -20.77
N LEU A 609 14.79 18.99 -21.82
CA LEU A 609 15.20 20.24 -22.45
C LEU A 609 14.04 20.97 -23.13
N GLN A 610 13.01 20.23 -23.59
CA GLN A 610 11.81 20.84 -24.19
C GLN A 610 10.95 21.56 -23.13
N ARG A 611 11.00 21.14 -21.88
CA ARG A 611 10.17 21.67 -20.79
C ARG A 611 10.92 21.61 -19.46
N PRO A 612 12.03 22.35 -19.30
CA PRO A 612 12.89 22.25 -18.12
C PRO A 612 12.14 22.66 -16.86
N GLY A 613 12.30 21.87 -15.82
CA GLY A 613 11.73 22.13 -14.49
C GLY A 613 10.20 22.14 -14.45
N ARG A 614 9.51 21.60 -15.45
CA ARG A 614 8.06 21.53 -15.45
C ARG A 614 7.57 20.60 -14.33
N ASP A 615 6.64 21.10 -13.53
CA ASP A 615 5.86 20.26 -12.63
C ASP A 615 4.99 19.30 -13.45
N PRO A 616 5.09 17.98 -13.26
CA PRO A 616 4.29 17.00 -14.00
C PRO A 616 2.81 17.02 -13.61
N ARG A 617 2.45 17.65 -12.48
CA ARG A 617 1.09 17.70 -11.98
C ARG A 617 0.22 18.61 -12.87
N ALA A 618 -1.09 18.28 -12.94
CA ALA A 618 -2.07 19.07 -13.70
C ALA A 618 -2.26 20.49 -13.11
N ALA A 619 -2.93 21.37 -13.82
CA ALA A 619 -3.38 22.64 -13.25
C ALA A 619 -4.63 22.44 -12.38
N VAL A 620 -4.80 23.29 -11.38
CA VAL A 620 -6.01 23.27 -10.53
C VAL A 620 -7.23 23.70 -11.33
N GLU A 621 -8.30 22.91 -11.24
CA GLU A 621 -9.60 23.21 -11.86
C GLU A 621 -10.63 23.56 -10.78
N VAL A 622 -11.46 24.55 -11.06
CA VAL A 622 -12.57 24.94 -10.17
C VAL A 622 -13.75 23.99 -10.40
N PHE A 623 -14.31 23.46 -9.33
CA PHE A 623 -15.44 22.53 -9.35
C PHE A 623 -16.65 23.13 -8.62
N GLU A 624 -17.86 22.85 -9.13
CA GLU A 624 -19.10 23.27 -8.50
C GLU A 624 -20.12 22.12 -8.50
N PHE A 625 -20.68 21.85 -7.32
CA PHE A 625 -21.83 20.94 -7.17
C PHE A 625 -23.10 21.55 -7.79
N ASP A 626 -24.07 20.69 -8.11
CA ASP A 626 -25.37 21.14 -8.60
C ASP A 626 -26.12 21.89 -7.47
N PRO A 627 -26.50 23.16 -7.68
CA PRO A 627 -27.14 23.98 -6.65
C PRO A 627 -28.56 23.51 -6.27
N ARG A 628 -29.11 22.53 -6.98
CA ARG A 628 -30.43 21.98 -6.71
C ARG A 628 -30.43 20.83 -5.71
N VAL A 629 -29.26 20.34 -5.32
CA VAL A 629 -29.10 19.12 -4.52
C VAL A 629 -28.34 19.45 -3.24
N HIS A 630 -28.97 19.24 -2.09
CA HIS A 630 -28.42 19.50 -0.76
C HIS A 630 -28.50 18.28 0.17
N GLU A 631 -29.58 17.51 0.04
CA GLU A 631 -29.85 16.33 0.88
C GLU A 631 -30.17 15.11 0.01
N ILE A 632 -30.01 13.92 0.60
CA ILE A 632 -30.31 12.66 -0.10
C ILE A 632 -31.76 12.58 -0.63
N GLY A 633 -32.68 13.31 0.01
CA GLY A 633 -34.09 13.42 -0.40
C GLY A 633 -34.29 14.21 -1.69
N ASP A 634 -33.34 15.05 -2.09
CA ASP A 634 -33.42 15.85 -3.32
C ASP A 634 -33.05 15.03 -4.56
N LEU A 635 -32.41 13.87 -4.35
CA LEU A 635 -31.93 13.01 -5.43
C LEU A 635 -33.11 12.25 -6.07
N GLN A 636 -33.23 12.35 -7.40
CA GLN A 636 -34.20 11.59 -8.20
C GLN A 636 -33.46 10.67 -9.17
N VAL A 637 -33.96 9.47 -9.34
CA VAL A 637 -33.44 8.51 -10.32
C VAL A 637 -33.44 9.14 -11.73
N GLY A 638 -32.31 9.05 -12.42
CA GLY A 638 -32.12 9.63 -13.74
C GLY A 638 -31.47 11.02 -13.75
N MET A 639 -31.31 11.69 -12.59
CA MET A 639 -30.57 12.97 -12.52
C MET A 639 -29.13 12.78 -12.95
N LEU A 640 -28.64 13.71 -13.77
CA LEU A 640 -27.22 13.88 -14.09
C LEU A 640 -26.65 14.96 -13.18
N LEU A 641 -25.65 14.60 -12.40
CA LEU A 641 -25.04 15.47 -11.39
C LEU A 641 -23.53 15.54 -11.56
N PRO A 642 -22.91 16.72 -11.40
CA PRO A 642 -21.48 16.83 -11.23
C PRO A 642 -21.11 16.24 -9.85
N GLY A 643 -20.00 15.51 -9.80
CA GLY A 643 -19.52 14.92 -8.57
C GLY A 643 -17.99 14.87 -8.50
N ILE A 644 -17.48 14.65 -7.30
CA ILE A 644 -16.05 14.46 -7.03
C ILE A 644 -15.85 13.03 -6.54
N VAL A 645 -14.89 12.34 -7.12
CA VAL A 645 -14.48 11.00 -6.65
C VAL A 645 -13.79 11.14 -5.29
N THR A 646 -14.39 10.59 -4.24
CA THR A 646 -13.89 10.69 -2.85
C THR A 646 -13.08 9.47 -2.42
N ASN A 647 -13.37 8.30 -3.00
CA ASN A 647 -12.64 7.08 -2.69
C ASN A 647 -12.74 6.09 -3.87
N ILE A 648 -11.68 5.30 -4.07
CA ILE A 648 -11.62 4.25 -5.09
C ILE A 648 -11.34 2.92 -4.40
N THR A 649 -12.11 1.90 -4.80
CA THR A 649 -11.99 0.54 -4.29
C THR A 649 -12.01 -0.45 -5.46
N ASN A 650 -11.61 -1.70 -5.24
CA ASN A 650 -11.60 -2.73 -6.29
C ASN A 650 -13.00 -3.02 -6.90
N PHE A 651 -14.08 -2.66 -6.22
CA PHE A 651 -15.45 -2.89 -6.68
C PHE A 651 -16.14 -1.63 -7.24
N GLY A 652 -15.46 -0.48 -7.24
CA GLY A 652 -16.00 0.75 -7.80
C GLY A 652 -15.44 2.01 -7.16
N ALA A 653 -16.05 3.15 -7.48
CA ALA A 653 -15.68 4.46 -6.96
C ALA A 653 -16.82 5.08 -6.15
N PHE A 654 -16.47 5.74 -5.05
CA PHE A 654 -17.39 6.58 -4.30
C PHE A 654 -17.30 8.01 -4.82
N VAL A 655 -18.47 8.63 -5.01
CA VAL A 655 -18.58 9.96 -5.60
C VAL A 655 -19.48 10.82 -4.72
N ASP A 656 -18.94 11.94 -4.25
CA ASP A 656 -19.72 13.00 -3.62
C ASP A 656 -20.46 13.80 -4.71
N VAL A 657 -21.78 13.83 -4.63
CA VAL A 657 -22.64 14.56 -5.57
C VAL A 657 -23.31 15.79 -4.93
N GLY A 658 -22.79 16.25 -3.77
CA GLY A 658 -23.32 17.41 -3.07
C GLY A 658 -24.32 17.07 -1.97
N VAL A 659 -24.53 15.79 -1.61
CA VAL A 659 -25.29 15.35 -0.44
C VAL A 659 -24.36 14.82 0.65
N HIS A 660 -24.81 14.74 1.92
CA HIS A 660 -23.96 14.31 3.06
C HIS A 660 -23.57 12.83 3.04
N GLN A 661 -23.81 12.14 1.95
CA GLN A 661 -23.53 10.72 1.75
C GLN A 661 -22.97 10.49 0.35
N ASP A 662 -21.82 9.82 0.25
CA ASP A 662 -21.23 9.45 -1.03
C ASP A 662 -22.06 8.38 -1.74
N GLY A 663 -22.22 8.54 -3.04
CA GLY A 663 -22.85 7.54 -3.90
C GLY A 663 -21.81 6.57 -4.45
N LEU A 664 -22.20 5.31 -4.64
CA LEU A 664 -21.35 4.28 -5.22
C LEU A 664 -21.59 4.15 -6.73
N VAL A 665 -20.54 4.34 -7.51
CA VAL A 665 -20.45 3.88 -8.91
C VAL A 665 -19.79 2.51 -8.90
N HIS A 666 -20.56 1.44 -9.04
CA HIS A 666 -20.02 0.08 -9.10
C HIS A 666 -19.10 -0.08 -10.32
N ILE A 667 -18.09 -0.95 -10.25
CA ILE A 667 -17.13 -1.15 -11.33
C ILE A 667 -17.77 -1.44 -12.70
N SER A 668 -18.91 -2.12 -12.72
CA SER A 668 -19.67 -2.37 -13.93
C SER A 668 -20.41 -1.13 -14.47
N GLN A 669 -20.46 -0.04 -13.73
CA GLN A 669 -21.13 1.22 -14.07
C GLN A 669 -20.16 2.38 -14.35
N LEU A 670 -18.83 2.11 -14.29
CA LEU A 670 -17.81 3.13 -14.53
C LEU A 670 -17.62 3.47 -16.01
N ALA A 671 -17.80 2.51 -16.91
CA ALA A 671 -17.68 2.69 -18.35
C ALA A 671 -18.46 1.63 -19.13
N ASP A 672 -18.71 1.88 -20.44
CA ASP A 672 -19.42 0.94 -21.32
C ASP A 672 -18.55 -0.26 -21.77
N ARG A 673 -17.28 -0.25 -21.42
CA ARG A 673 -16.35 -1.36 -21.63
C ARG A 673 -16.12 -2.14 -20.34
N TYR A 674 -15.58 -3.37 -20.45
CA TYR A 674 -15.11 -4.12 -19.29
C TYR A 674 -13.97 -3.37 -18.59
N VAL A 675 -14.16 -3.07 -17.32
CA VAL A 675 -13.16 -2.40 -16.45
C VAL A 675 -12.62 -3.45 -15.50
N LYS A 676 -11.30 -3.64 -15.50
CA LYS A 676 -10.63 -4.57 -14.59
C LYS A 676 -10.22 -3.86 -13.29
N ASP A 677 -9.75 -2.64 -13.41
CA ASP A 677 -9.34 -1.78 -12.29
C ASP A 677 -10.05 -0.42 -12.40
N PRO A 678 -10.79 0.03 -11.39
CA PRO A 678 -11.41 1.36 -11.39
C PRO A 678 -10.43 2.52 -11.65
N ASN A 679 -9.16 2.39 -11.22
CA ASN A 679 -8.12 3.40 -11.44
C ASN A 679 -7.77 3.62 -12.93
N ASP A 680 -8.14 2.69 -13.81
CA ASP A 680 -8.00 2.84 -15.26
C ASP A 680 -9.03 3.82 -15.87
N VAL A 681 -10.08 4.17 -15.12
CA VAL A 681 -11.21 4.98 -15.59
C VAL A 681 -11.34 6.27 -14.80
N VAL A 682 -11.17 6.22 -13.48
CA VAL A 682 -11.35 7.37 -12.58
C VAL A 682 -10.14 7.54 -11.66
N LYS A 683 -9.93 8.79 -11.21
CA LYS A 683 -8.89 9.13 -10.23
C LYS A 683 -9.51 9.79 -9.00
N LEU A 684 -8.84 9.67 -7.87
CA LEU A 684 -9.26 10.34 -6.65
C LEU A 684 -9.31 11.87 -6.86
N HIS A 685 -10.35 12.51 -6.33
CA HIS A 685 -10.67 13.93 -6.55
C HIS A 685 -10.93 14.34 -8.01
N GLN A 686 -11.07 13.40 -8.92
CA GLN A 686 -11.48 13.69 -10.29
C GLN A 686 -12.92 14.21 -10.31
N HIS A 687 -13.15 15.27 -11.10
CA HIS A 687 -14.48 15.76 -11.41
C HIS A 687 -15.12 14.83 -12.43
N VAL A 688 -16.30 14.35 -12.12
CA VAL A 688 -17.06 13.40 -12.96
C VAL A 688 -18.51 13.85 -13.07
N VAL A 689 -19.19 13.40 -14.13
CA VAL A 689 -20.64 13.51 -14.24
C VAL A 689 -21.22 12.13 -14.04
N VAL A 690 -22.16 12.01 -13.11
CA VAL A 690 -22.78 10.75 -12.76
C VAL A 690 -24.30 10.83 -12.88
N ARG A 691 -24.92 9.71 -13.23
CA ARG A 691 -26.37 9.52 -13.26
C ARG A 691 -26.81 8.78 -12.01
N VAL A 692 -27.84 9.29 -11.33
CA VAL A 692 -28.46 8.60 -10.18
C VAL A 692 -29.27 7.40 -10.70
N THR A 693 -28.92 6.19 -10.26
CA THR A 693 -29.60 4.95 -10.66
C THR A 693 -30.57 4.43 -9.60
N GLU A 694 -30.23 4.63 -8.31
CA GLU A 694 -31.05 4.20 -7.18
C GLU A 694 -30.76 5.06 -5.95
N VAL A 695 -31.80 5.34 -5.16
CA VAL A 695 -31.69 6.06 -3.88
C VAL A 695 -32.46 5.30 -2.80
N ASP A 696 -31.77 4.84 -1.77
CA ASP A 696 -32.35 4.23 -0.57
C ASP A 696 -32.16 5.16 0.64
N CYS A 697 -33.12 6.05 0.87
CA CYS A 697 -33.10 7.00 1.98
C CYS A 697 -33.09 6.31 3.36
N LYS A 698 -33.64 5.09 3.50
CA LYS A 698 -33.67 4.36 4.78
C LYS A 698 -32.31 3.78 5.15
N ARG A 699 -31.57 3.33 4.15
CA ARG A 699 -30.21 2.77 4.32
C ARG A 699 -29.12 3.79 4.04
N GLN A 700 -29.49 5.01 3.67
CA GLN A 700 -28.57 6.06 3.24
C GLN A 700 -27.61 5.58 2.15
N ARG A 701 -28.13 4.88 1.13
CA ARG A 701 -27.35 4.35 0.01
C ARG A 701 -27.77 5.03 -1.29
N ILE A 702 -26.79 5.43 -2.07
CA ILE A 702 -26.97 6.05 -3.39
C ILE A 702 -26.18 5.22 -4.40
N SER A 703 -26.85 4.72 -5.43
CA SER A 703 -26.20 4.05 -6.55
C SER A 703 -26.13 5.01 -7.73
N LEU A 704 -24.94 5.06 -8.35
CA LEU A 704 -24.61 5.98 -9.42
C LEU A 704 -24.07 5.22 -10.64
N SER A 705 -24.14 5.83 -11.82
CA SER A 705 -23.57 5.33 -13.07
C SER A 705 -22.85 6.45 -13.82
N MET A 706 -21.72 6.14 -14.41
CA MET A 706 -21.00 7.00 -15.35
C MET A 706 -21.24 6.60 -16.82
N LYS A 707 -22.10 5.59 -17.05
CA LYS A 707 -22.50 5.19 -18.40
C LYS A 707 -23.47 6.20 -19.00
N GLU A 708 -23.36 6.40 -20.31
CA GLU A 708 -24.24 7.29 -21.09
C GLU A 708 -25.72 6.82 -21.11
#